data_ae186e81f0d118fa0368a54574955369
#
_entry.id   ae186e81f0d118fa0368a54574955369
#
_cell.length_a   1.000
_cell.length_b   1.000
_cell.length_c   1.000
_cell.angle_alpha   90.00
_cell.angle_beta   90.00
_cell.angle_gamma   90.00
#
_symmetry.space_group_name_H-M   'P 1'
#
loop_
_entity.id
_entity.type
_entity.pdbx_description
1 polymer ?
#
loop_
_entity_poly.entity_id
_entity_poly.type
_entity_poly.pdbx_seq_one_letter_code
_entity_poly.pdbx_strand_id
1 'polypeptide(L)'
;MSQHYPHIFEPFTVKRTTFRNRVVMPPMGSNLATFTGEVSEEMKNYYGLRARGGTALITVENACIDYPLATNGTKQLRIDNKQFIPGLYELTERIHRYGALASIQLNHAGASAYPERLNGLQSVSSSSVPSKEGNPAPRPLEKCEILNIVQKYAEAAQRAVQAGFDMVEIHGGHSYLLDQFLSPYYNKRTDEFGGSYENRARFARLVVEAVRKVVGPWVPISFRISADEFIEGGNTLDDTLKLLEYIEPEVDIINVSAAVNDSIQYQIDKCDLPDAWRAYLSEAVKKKFNKPVIISGNIRNPQVADQIIAEGKTDFIAIGRGLIADPDWARKAQSGRTCDIRKCISCNIGCADHRIAKSQPIRCTVNPAVCGGEAYKKQKVTRDIHVVVIGGGTSGLEAACTAAEVGCRVTLIEREGEVGGLARKIARFPEKSRIEDFPAYLEHRAAQLPNLTIKLNTTATKEMLAELKPDILYAATGSKPMLPPIEGLRELTDAEGSNIRSIYGFMDNIPYYEANAEGKKVVIIGCGAVGLDVMEFFTLRKADVAMIEMMPSFGKDADIVSKSTFKELLATHPVDMHLGTALQKVCPDKFIASHNGESAEYPFDYGFICMGLVPDIPADDPFKTYAEEQGIPFCNLGNSRKTGQIIHGTELGRNIVATIDMIGGFDA
;
A
#
# COMPACT_ATOMS: atom_id res chain seq x y z
N MET A 1 -5.14 -29.84 -14.28
CA MET A 1 -4.14 -28.82 -13.98
C MET A 1 -4.50 -27.57 -14.78
N SER A 2 -4.27 -26.37 -14.24
CA SER A 2 -4.47 -25.13 -14.98
C SER A 2 -3.54 -25.09 -16.19
N GLN A 3 -4.03 -24.67 -17.36
CA GLN A 3 -3.18 -24.44 -18.54
C GLN A 3 -2.29 -23.18 -18.35
N HIS A 4 -2.69 -22.28 -17.46
CA HIS A 4 -1.98 -21.04 -17.14
C HIS A 4 -1.35 -21.16 -15.76
N TYR A 5 -0.07 -20.81 -15.64
CA TYR A 5 0.67 -20.75 -14.37
C TYR A 5 0.58 -22.07 -13.57
N PRO A 6 1.03 -23.21 -14.13
CA PRO A 6 0.81 -24.54 -13.58
C PRO A 6 1.40 -24.71 -12.18
N HIS A 7 2.54 -24.09 -11.87
CA HIS A 7 3.21 -24.23 -10.59
C HIS A 7 2.45 -23.51 -9.46
N ILE A 8 1.79 -22.37 -9.76
CA ILE A 8 0.93 -21.68 -8.78
C ILE A 8 -0.27 -22.55 -8.39
N PHE A 9 -0.90 -23.22 -9.38
CA PHE A 9 -2.18 -23.90 -9.19
C PHE A 9 -2.04 -25.41 -8.94
N GLU A 10 -0.83 -25.88 -8.69
CA GLU A 10 -0.58 -27.22 -8.20
C GLU A 10 -0.90 -27.30 -6.69
N PRO A 11 -1.69 -28.30 -6.21
CA PRO A 11 -1.95 -28.51 -4.80
C PRO A 11 -0.65 -28.82 -4.02
N PHE A 12 -0.64 -28.48 -2.74
CA PHE A 12 0.47 -28.77 -1.84
C PHE A 12 -0.04 -29.24 -0.49
N THR A 13 0.61 -30.25 0.11
CA THR A 13 0.19 -30.82 1.40
C THR A 13 1.28 -30.62 2.45
N VAL A 14 0.90 -30.05 3.60
CA VAL A 14 1.73 -29.94 4.81
C VAL A 14 1.04 -30.73 5.90
N LYS A 15 1.69 -31.76 6.42
CA LYS A 15 1.06 -32.71 7.36
C LYS A 15 -0.24 -33.31 6.79
N ARG A 16 -1.39 -32.98 7.38
CA ARG A 16 -2.73 -33.43 6.93
C ARG A 16 -3.51 -32.31 6.21
N THR A 17 -2.92 -31.13 6.07
CA THR A 17 -3.58 -29.96 5.49
C THR A 17 -3.18 -29.81 4.03
N THR A 18 -4.16 -29.88 3.12
CA THR A 18 -3.93 -29.72 1.68
C THR A 18 -4.38 -28.34 1.20
N PHE A 19 -3.44 -27.59 0.66
CA PHE A 19 -3.65 -26.29 0.00
C PHE A 19 -4.04 -26.54 -1.44
N ARG A 20 -5.15 -25.97 -1.90
CA ARG A 20 -5.65 -26.14 -3.28
C ARG A 20 -4.77 -25.49 -4.37
N ASN A 21 -3.92 -24.55 -3.99
CA ASN A 21 -2.90 -23.89 -4.82
C ASN A 21 -1.85 -23.23 -3.92
N ARG A 22 -0.87 -22.55 -4.50
CA ARG A 22 0.28 -21.95 -3.80
C ARG A 22 0.06 -20.47 -3.42
N VAL A 23 -1.14 -19.91 -3.61
CA VAL A 23 -1.45 -18.50 -3.30
C VAL A 23 -1.87 -18.36 -1.84
N VAL A 24 -1.15 -17.54 -1.10
CA VAL A 24 -1.39 -17.22 0.31
C VAL A 24 -1.69 -15.72 0.46
N MET A 25 -2.68 -15.36 1.25
CA MET A 25 -2.84 -14.00 1.76
C MET A 25 -2.03 -13.89 3.06
N PRO A 26 -0.96 -13.06 3.09
CA PRO A 26 -0.19 -12.86 4.32
C PRO A 26 -0.98 -12.04 5.34
N PRO A 27 -0.65 -12.13 6.63
CA PRO A 27 -1.27 -11.31 7.66
C PRO A 27 -0.93 -9.83 7.46
N MET A 28 -1.95 -9.01 7.33
CA MET A 28 -1.83 -7.56 7.16
C MET A 28 -2.85 -6.88 8.04
N GLY A 29 -2.42 -6.09 9.02
CA GLY A 29 -3.33 -5.32 9.85
C GLY A 29 -4.26 -4.47 8.99
N SER A 30 -5.55 -4.48 9.30
CA SER A 30 -6.58 -3.81 8.50
C SER A 30 -7.26 -2.65 9.22
N ASN A 31 -7.21 -2.58 10.54
CA ASN A 31 -8.03 -1.73 11.39
C ASN A 31 -9.54 -1.91 11.13
N LEU A 32 -9.98 -3.13 10.78
CA LEU A 32 -11.38 -3.47 10.54
C LEU A 32 -12.07 -4.15 11.72
N ALA A 33 -11.33 -4.55 12.77
CA ALA A 33 -11.95 -5.04 13.99
C ALA A 33 -12.80 -3.95 14.66
N THR A 34 -13.63 -4.32 15.63
CA THR A 34 -14.30 -3.35 16.49
C THR A 34 -13.26 -2.61 17.35
N PHE A 35 -13.69 -1.55 18.03
CA PHE A 35 -12.80 -0.81 18.93
C PHE A 35 -12.32 -1.66 20.12
N THR A 36 -13.10 -2.64 20.51
CA THR A 36 -12.83 -3.61 21.60
C THR A 36 -12.10 -4.86 21.13
N GLY A 37 -11.90 -5.02 19.79
CA GLY A 37 -11.08 -6.08 19.20
C GLY A 37 -11.86 -7.30 18.68
N GLU A 38 -13.19 -7.24 18.60
CA GLU A 38 -14.01 -8.28 18.00
C GLU A 38 -13.99 -8.22 16.47
N VAL A 39 -14.31 -9.34 15.83
CA VAL A 39 -14.52 -9.44 14.39
C VAL A 39 -15.73 -8.63 13.95
N SER A 40 -15.57 -7.73 12.97
CA SER A 40 -16.66 -6.97 12.36
C SER A 40 -17.19 -7.65 11.09
N GLU A 41 -18.36 -7.23 10.59
CA GLU A 41 -18.89 -7.67 9.30
C GLU A 41 -17.97 -7.23 8.14
N GLU A 42 -17.39 -6.04 8.22
CA GLU A 42 -16.43 -5.56 7.22
C GLU A 42 -15.19 -6.45 7.16
N MET A 43 -14.69 -6.92 8.30
CA MET A 43 -13.56 -7.85 8.38
C MET A 43 -13.95 -9.21 7.76
N LYS A 44 -15.13 -9.75 8.07
CA LYS A 44 -15.64 -11.01 7.46
C LYS A 44 -15.75 -10.87 5.94
N ASN A 45 -16.26 -9.75 5.44
CA ASN A 45 -16.35 -9.48 4.01
C ASN A 45 -14.96 -9.33 3.38
N TYR A 46 -14.06 -8.60 4.03
CA TYR A 46 -12.68 -8.40 3.57
C TYR A 46 -11.97 -9.73 3.30
N TYR A 47 -11.94 -10.64 4.27
CA TYR A 47 -11.30 -11.95 4.11
C TYR A 47 -12.09 -12.90 3.21
N GLY A 48 -13.43 -12.90 3.33
CA GLY A 48 -14.31 -13.72 2.50
C GLY A 48 -14.20 -13.43 1.00
N LEU A 49 -14.01 -12.17 0.60
CA LEU A 49 -13.80 -11.80 -0.80
C LEU A 49 -12.54 -12.45 -1.38
N ARG A 50 -11.42 -12.48 -0.63
CA ARG A 50 -10.15 -13.08 -1.07
C ARG A 50 -10.23 -14.60 -1.12
N ALA A 51 -10.91 -15.21 -0.17
CA ALA A 51 -11.21 -16.65 -0.19
C ALA A 51 -12.03 -17.03 -1.43
N ARG A 52 -13.11 -16.26 -1.73
CA ARG A 52 -13.93 -16.41 -2.94
C ARG A 52 -13.12 -16.20 -4.22
N GLY A 53 -12.15 -15.31 -4.19
CA GLY A 53 -11.25 -15.01 -5.31
C GLY A 53 -10.24 -16.10 -5.63
N GLY A 54 -10.24 -17.23 -4.90
CA GLY A 54 -9.43 -18.40 -5.21
C GLY A 54 -8.13 -18.56 -4.41
N THR A 55 -7.85 -17.67 -3.47
CA THR A 55 -6.70 -17.80 -2.55
C THR A 55 -6.81 -19.09 -1.74
N ALA A 56 -5.72 -19.87 -1.62
CA ALA A 56 -5.74 -21.15 -0.93
C ALA A 56 -5.70 -21.01 0.59
N LEU A 57 -4.88 -20.08 1.10
CA LEU A 57 -4.76 -19.80 2.53
C LEU A 57 -5.00 -18.32 2.81
N ILE A 58 -5.87 -18.03 3.73
CA ILE A 58 -6.07 -16.70 4.30
C ILE A 58 -5.43 -16.65 5.68
N THR A 59 -4.31 -15.95 5.83
CA THR A 59 -3.76 -15.67 7.15
C THR A 59 -4.36 -14.35 7.67
N VAL A 60 -5.19 -14.47 8.69
CA VAL A 60 -5.82 -13.34 9.36
C VAL A 60 -4.75 -12.52 10.06
N GLU A 61 -4.96 -11.20 10.09
CA GLU A 61 -4.01 -10.22 10.62
C GLU A 61 -3.51 -10.52 12.03
N ASN A 62 -2.40 -9.88 12.42
CA ASN A 62 -1.77 -10.01 13.72
C ASN A 62 -2.76 -9.77 14.88
N ALA A 63 -3.21 -10.86 15.50
CA ALA A 63 -4.12 -10.83 16.63
C ALA A 63 -3.36 -10.60 17.94
N CYS A 64 -3.86 -9.67 18.76
CA CYS A 64 -3.33 -9.35 20.08
C CYS A 64 -3.57 -10.51 21.05
N ILE A 65 -2.49 -11.05 21.64
CA ILE A 65 -2.53 -12.18 22.60
C ILE A 65 -2.53 -11.74 24.05
N ASP A 66 -2.27 -10.47 24.33
CA ASP A 66 -2.08 -9.90 25.66
C ASP A 66 -2.52 -8.42 25.71
N TYR A 67 -3.80 -8.17 25.87
CA TYR A 67 -4.28 -6.79 25.97
C TYR A 67 -4.02 -6.23 27.38
N PRO A 68 -3.54 -4.97 27.54
CA PRO A 68 -3.24 -4.00 26.48
C PRO A 68 -1.80 -4.04 25.95
N LEU A 69 -0.86 -4.75 26.58
CA LEU A 69 0.58 -4.69 26.31
C LEU A 69 0.97 -5.17 24.90
N ALA A 70 0.17 -6.06 24.30
CA ALA A 70 0.44 -6.60 22.97
C ALA A 70 -0.25 -5.84 21.83
N THR A 71 -0.91 -4.69 22.11
CA THR A 71 -1.71 -3.96 21.12
C THR A 71 -0.83 -3.04 20.26
N ASN A 72 -0.93 -3.14 18.93
CA ASN A 72 -0.19 -2.31 17.97
C ASN A 72 -1.09 -1.44 17.05
N GLY A 73 -2.33 -1.20 17.44
CA GLY A 73 -3.25 -0.39 16.64
C GLY A 73 -4.57 -0.08 17.33
N THR A 74 -5.31 0.88 16.78
CA THR A 74 -6.57 1.37 17.37
C THR A 74 -7.71 0.37 17.30
N LYS A 75 -7.78 -0.41 16.23
CA LYS A 75 -8.82 -1.43 15.97
C LYS A 75 -8.17 -2.76 15.60
N GLN A 76 -7.25 -3.22 16.44
CA GLN A 76 -6.58 -4.51 16.26
C GLN A 76 -7.46 -5.65 16.74
N LEU A 77 -7.49 -6.74 15.97
CA LEU A 77 -8.13 -8.00 16.35
C LEU A 77 -7.51 -8.57 17.63
N ARG A 78 -8.34 -9.17 18.51
CA ARG A 78 -7.92 -9.78 19.78
C ARG A 78 -8.22 -11.26 19.81
N ILE A 79 -7.38 -12.02 20.52
CA ILE A 79 -7.53 -13.45 20.80
C ILE A 79 -7.08 -13.79 22.24
N ASP A 80 -6.84 -12.79 23.07
CA ASP A 80 -6.35 -12.91 24.44
C ASP A 80 -7.40 -13.48 25.43
N ASN A 81 -8.67 -13.56 25.02
CA ASN A 81 -9.78 -14.03 25.87
C ASN A 81 -10.74 -14.95 25.09
N LYS A 82 -11.42 -15.87 25.79
CA LYS A 82 -12.40 -16.82 25.22
C LYS A 82 -13.62 -16.11 24.59
N GLN A 83 -13.96 -14.91 25.03
CA GLN A 83 -15.08 -14.13 24.47
C GLN A 83 -14.92 -13.84 22.96
N PHE A 84 -13.69 -13.87 22.42
CA PHE A 84 -13.44 -13.61 21.01
C PHE A 84 -13.65 -14.84 20.12
N ILE A 85 -13.73 -16.06 20.70
CA ILE A 85 -13.88 -17.32 19.94
C ILE A 85 -15.12 -17.28 19.02
N PRO A 86 -16.32 -16.90 19.43
CA PRO A 86 -17.49 -16.93 18.56
C PRO A 86 -17.32 -16.09 17.29
N GLY A 87 -16.85 -14.85 17.41
CA GLY A 87 -16.63 -13.99 16.24
C GLY A 87 -15.52 -14.51 15.31
N LEU A 88 -14.45 -15.08 15.89
CA LEU A 88 -13.38 -15.72 15.13
C LEU A 88 -13.88 -16.98 14.42
N TYR A 89 -14.78 -17.76 15.03
CA TYR A 89 -15.42 -18.92 14.41
C TYR A 89 -16.28 -18.49 13.19
N GLU A 90 -17.08 -17.44 13.31
CA GLU A 90 -17.85 -16.92 12.19
C GLU A 90 -16.95 -16.45 11.03
N LEU A 91 -15.75 -15.92 11.35
CA LEU A 91 -14.76 -15.52 10.36
C LEU A 91 -14.18 -16.73 9.62
N THR A 92 -13.79 -17.80 10.35
CA THR A 92 -13.27 -19.03 9.74
C THR A 92 -14.33 -19.69 8.86
N GLU A 93 -15.58 -19.78 9.30
CA GLU A 93 -16.71 -20.29 8.52
C GLU A 93 -16.91 -19.47 7.22
N ARG A 94 -16.75 -18.13 7.29
CA ARG A 94 -16.83 -17.27 6.10
C ARG A 94 -15.71 -17.57 5.10
N ILE A 95 -14.49 -17.87 5.58
CA ILE A 95 -13.33 -18.24 4.75
C ILE A 95 -13.53 -19.63 4.15
N HIS A 96 -13.87 -20.64 4.99
CA HIS A 96 -14.07 -22.02 4.58
C HIS A 96 -15.19 -22.19 3.58
N ARG A 97 -16.25 -21.40 3.64
CA ARG A 97 -17.37 -21.42 2.66
C ARG A 97 -16.91 -21.35 1.21
N TYR A 98 -15.76 -20.73 0.96
CA TYR A 98 -15.17 -20.62 -0.37
C TYR A 98 -14.01 -21.60 -0.61
N GLY A 99 -13.82 -22.60 0.26
CA GLY A 99 -12.80 -23.64 0.13
C GLY A 99 -11.37 -23.15 0.34
N ALA A 100 -11.17 -22.02 1.00
CA ALA A 100 -9.85 -21.57 1.45
C ALA A 100 -9.60 -22.07 2.88
N LEU A 101 -8.33 -22.32 3.19
CA LEU A 101 -7.87 -22.57 4.56
C LEU A 101 -7.76 -21.25 5.32
N ALA A 102 -7.96 -21.32 6.65
CA ALA A 102 -7.84 -20.19 7.55
C ALA A 102 -6.64 -20.36 8.50
N SER A 103 -5.78 -19.35 8.57
CA SER A 103 -4.73 -19.20 9.56
C SER A 103 -4.90 -17.89 10.32
N ILE A 104 -4.33 -17.77 11.51
CA ILE A 104 -4.28 -16.52 12.27
C ILE A 104 -2.88 -16.25 12.77
N GLN A 105 -2.41 -15.02 12.66
CA GLN A 105 -1.11 -14.64 13.18
C GLN A 105 -1.22 -14.18 14.63
N LEU A 106 -0.51 -14.86 15.52
CA LEU A 106 -0.41 -14.54 16.94
C LEU A 106 0.72 -13.54 17.17
N ASN A 107 0.42 -12.42 17.84
CA ASN A 107 1.37 -11.33 17.98
C ASN A 107 1.34 -10.68 19.35
N HIS A 108 2.53 -10.30 19.82
CA HIS A 108 2.74 -9.38 20.93
C HIS A 108 3.56 -8.19 20.44
N ALA A 109 3.02 -6.98 20.59
CA ALA A 109 3.62 -5.78 20.01
C ALA A 109 4.99 -5.43 20.64
N GLY A 110 5.19 -5.72 21.93
CA GLY A 110 6.42 -5.35 22.60
C GLY A 110 6.63 -3.83 22.63
N ALA A 111 7.84 -3.37 22.29
CA ALA A 111 8.18 -1.95 22.14
C ALA A 111 7.37 -1.24 21.04
N SER A 112 6.76 -1.99 20.11
CA SER A 112 5.90 -1.45 19.05
C SER A 112 4.43 -1.29 19.50
N ALA A 113 4.15 -1.42 20.81
CA ALA A 113 2.82 -1.22 21.35
C ALA A 113 2.33 0.22 21.11
N TYR A 114 1.03 0.34 20.80
CA TYR A 114 0.39 1.62 20.49
C TYR A 114 0.16 2.40 21.80
N PRO A 115 0.86 3.54 22.01
CA PRO A 115 0.89 4.22 23.32
C PRO A 115 -0.47 4.57 23.89
N GLU A 116 -1.41 5.03 23.05
CA GLU A 116 -2.75 5.44 23.46
C GLU A 116 -3.62 4.27 23.92
N ARG A 117 -3.20 3.02 23.65
CA ARG A 117 -3.90 1.79 24.04
C ARG A 117 -3.32 1.11 25.27
N LEU A 118 -2.16 1.56 25.73
CA LEU A 118 -1.48 0.96 26.89
C LEU A 118 -2.14 1.29 28.24
N ASN A 119 -3.17 2.16 28.27
CA ASN A 119 -3.87 2.55 29.48
C ASN A 119 -2.92 3.08 30.58
N GLY A 120 -1.89 3.83 30.19
CA GLY A 120 -0.88 4.36 31.09
C GLY A 120 0.26 3.40 31.47
N LEU A 121 0.23 2.16 30.96
CA LEU A 121 1.34 1.22 31.14
C LEU A 121 2.51 1.56 30.20
N GLN A 122 3.72 1.21 30.63
CA GLN A 122 4.90 1.27 29.78
C GLN A 122 4.96 0.04 28.88
N SER A 123 5.32 0.23 27.60
CA SER A 123 5.58 -0.87 26.68
C SER A 123 6.74 -1.75 27.19
N VAL A 124 6.80 -2.99 26.75
CA VAL A 124 7.78 -3.99 27.19
C VAL A 124 8.62 -4.50 26.03
N SER A 125 9.86 -4.94 26.29
CA SER A 125 10.77 -5.47 25.26
C SER A 125 11.85 -6.36 25.88
N SER A 126 12.79 -6.82 25.03
CA SER A 126 14.02 -7.45 25.47
C SER A 126 14.92 -6.50 26.28
N SER A 127 14.99 -5.24 25.87
CA SER A 127 15.84 -4.18 26.45
C SER A 127 15.13 -2.82 26.32
N SER A 128 15.71 -1.76 26.85
CA SER A 128 15.15 -0.38 26.78
C SER A 128 15.41 0.31 25.42
N VAL A 129 15.53 -0.45 24.34
CA VAL A 129 15.70 0.08 22.97
C VAL A 129 14.34 0.28 22.33
N PRO A 130 13.98 1.51 21.89
CA PRO A 130 12.73 1.79 21.20
C PRO A 130 12.60 0.96 19.92
N SER A 131 11.36 0.60 19.52
CA SER A 131 11.10 -0.14 18.28
C SER A 131 11.29 0.69 17.02
N LYS A 132 11.40 2.01 17.17
CA LYS A 132 11.66 2.99 16.12
C LYS A 132 12.26 4.24 16.75
N GLU A 133 13.09 4.93 16.01
CA GLU A 133 13.62 6.25 16.42
C GLU A 133 12.50 7.22 16.80
N GLY A 134 12.66 7.88 17.94
CA GLY A 134 11.69 8.85 18.48
C GLY A 134 10.52 8.25 19.28
N ASN A 135 10.38 6.92 19.33
CA ASN A 135 9.40 6.27 20.20
C ASN A 135 9.86 6.23 21.66
N PRO A 136 8.93 6.16 22.65
CA PRO A 136 9.28 5.97 24.05
C PRO A 136 10.07 4.67 24.27
N ALA A 137 11.04 4.72 25.18
CA ALA A 137 11.81 3.54 25.57
C ALA A 137 10.90 2.51 26.29
N PRO A 138 10.94 1.23 25.90
CA PRO A 138 10.22 0.17 26.58
C PRO A 138 10.92 -0.23 27.89
N ARG A 139 10.21 -0.93 28.76
CA ARG A 139 10.76 -1.61 29.92
C ARG A 139 11.25 -3.03 29.54
N PRO A 140 12.46 -3.43 29.96
CA PRO A 140 12.89 -4.83 29.80
C PRO A 140 11.97 -5.80 30.55
N LEU A 141 11.67 -6.96 29.94
CA LEU A 141 10.90 -8.03 30.59
C LEU A 141 11.76 -8.83 31.57
N GLU A 142 11.19 -9.15 32.73
CA GLU A 142 11.76 -10.12 33.64
C GLU A 142 11.53 -11.57 33.15
N LYS A 143 12.34 -12.53 33.59
CA LYS A 143 12.22 -13.94 33.19
C LYS A 143 10.82 -14.51 33.44
N CYS A 144 10.21 -14.23 34.59
CA CYS A 144 8.88 -14.72 34.92
C CYS A 144 7.81 -14.14 33.96
N GLU A 145 7.97 -12.89 33.51
CA GLU A 145 7.09 -12.26 32.53
C GLU A 145 7.25 -12.90 31.14
N ILE A 146 8.50 -13.20 30.73
CA ILE A 146 8.79 -13.92 29.48
C ILE A 146 8.06 -15.28 29.47
N LEU A 147 8.19 -16.05 30.54
CA LEU A 147 7.52 -17.35 30.67
C LEU A 147 5.99 -17.23 30.70
N ASN A 148 5.46 -16.19 31.31
CA ASN A 148 4.01 -15.91 31.26
C ASN A 148 3.54 -15.58 29.83
N ILE A 149 4.31 -14.82 29.06
CA ILE A 149 3.99 -14.51 27.65
C ILE A 149 4.06 -15.77 26.79
N VAL A 150 5.00 -16.71 27.02
CA VAL A 150 5.01 -18.02 26.39
C VAL A 150 3.68 -18.74 26.59
N GLN A 151 3.16 -18.75 27.82
CA GLN A 151 1.85 -19.35 28.13
C GLN A 151 0.69 -18.64 27.40
N LYS A 152 0.72 -17.29 27.29
CA LYS A 152 -0.30 -16.52 26.56
C LYS A 152 -0.32 -16.87 25.07
N TYR A 153 0.83 -17.10 24.43
CA TYR A 153 0.90 -17.59 23.05
C TYR A 153 0.23 -18.97 22.91
N ALA A 154 0.53 -19.91 23.83
CA ALA A 154 -0.08 -21.23 23.82
C ALA A 154 -1.60 -21.16 23.99
N GLU A 155 -2.10 -20.37 24.93
CA GLU A 155 -3.53 -20.16 25.15
C GLU A 155 -4.22 -19.51 23.96
N ALA A 156 -3.58 -18.53 23.29
CA ALA A 156 -4.09 -17.92 22.07
C ALA A 156 -4.16 -18.93 20.93
N ALA A 157 -3.13 -19.79 20.76
CA ALA A 157 -3.14 -20.86 19.78
C ALA A 157 -4.26 -21.88 20.02
N GLN A 158 -4.51 -22.25 21.28
CA GLN A 158 -5.62 -23.13 21.64
C GLN A 158 -6.98 -22.50 21.27
N ARG A 159 -7.18 -21.20 21.56
CA ARG A 159 -8.39 -20.46 21.17
C ARG A 159 -8.54 -20.38 19.64
N ALA A 160 -7.44 -20.22 18.90
CA ALA A 160 -7.46 -20.25 17.44
C ALA A 160 -7.99 -21.60 16.90
N VAL A 161 -7.49 -22.72 17.41
CA VAL A 161 -8.00 -24.06 17.02
C VAL A 161 -9.47 -24.22 17.39
N GLN A 162 -9.89 -23.76 18.58
CA GLN A 162 -11.30 -23.78 19.00
C GLN A 162 -12.19 -22.91 18.11
N ALA A 163 -11.64 -21.84 17.53
CA ALA A 163 -12.33 -20.98 16.59
C ALA A 163 -12.31 -21.51 15.13
N GLY A 164 -11.79 -22.72 14.89
CA GLY A 164 -11.84 -23.39 13.59
C GLY A 164 -10.69 -23.01 12.64
N PHE A 165 -9.62 -22.37 13.10
CA PHE A 165 -8.44 -22.13 12.26
C PHE A 165 -7.71 -23.43 11.96
N ASP A 166 -7.34 -23.65 10.69
CA ASP A 166 -6.62 -24.84 10.22
C ASP A 166 -5.15 -24.83 10.61
N MET A 167 -4.56 -23.66 10.83
CA MET A 167 -3.17 -23.47 11.25
C MET A 167 -3.00 -22.16 12.02
N VAL A 168 -1.87 -22.03 12.69
CA VAL A 168 -1.47 -20.81 13.40
C VAL A 168 -0.13 -20.30 12.87
N GLU A 169 0.04 -18.98 12.86
CA GLU A 169 1.31 -18.33 12.55
C GLU A 169 1.84 -17.58 13.76
N ILE A 170 3.12 -17.77 14.08
CA ILE A 170 3.81 -17.05 15.15
C ILE A 170 4.63 -15.92 14.52
N HIS A 171 4.45 -14.70 15.02
CA HIS A 171 5.10 -13.51 14.46
C HIS A 171 6.45 -13.27 15.11
N GLY A 172 7.53 -13.62 14.41
CA GLY A 172 8.93 -13.45 14.84
C GLY A 172 9.70 -12.42 14.02
N GLY A 173 9.07 -11.38 13.49
CA GLY A 173 9.72 -10.34 12.69
C GLY A 173 9.13 -8.94 12.91
N HIS A 174 9.58 -7.95 12.12
CA HIS A 174 9.02 -6.60 11.98
C HIS A 174 9.03 -5.75 13.26
N SER A 175 10.07 -5.85 14.06
CA SER A 175 10.21 -5.14 15.34
C SER A 175 9.11 -5.45 16.36
N TYR A 176 8.43 -6.61 16.28
CA TYR A 176 7.53 -7.07 17.34
C TYR A 176 8.28 -7.86 18.42
N LEU A 177 7.61 -8.25 19.49
CA LEU A 177 8.29 -8.72 20.70
C LEU A 177 9.28 -9.86 20.46
N LEU A 178 8.92 -10.90 19.69
CA LEU A 178 9.86 -12.01 19.42
C LEU A 178 11.06 -11.54 18.60
N ASP A 179 10.85 -10.68 17.61
CA ASP A 179 11.92 -10.05 16.82
C ASP A 179 12.86 -9.21 17.71
N GLN A 180 12.29 -8.46 18.67
CA GLN A 180 13.08 -7.68 19.63
C GLN A 180 13.99 -8.55 20.52
N PHE A 181 13.69 -9.84 20.67
CA PHE A 181 14.60 -10.79 21.32
C PHE A 181 15.59 -11.40 20.34
N LEU A 182 15.19 -11.65 19.09
CA LEU A 182 16.05 -12.23 18.06
C LEU A 182 17.13 -11.27 17.57
N SER A 183 16.79 -9.98 17.44
CA SER A 183 17.65 -8.94 16.87
C SER A 183 18.70 -8.44 17.85
N PRO A 184 20.01 -8.42 17.49
CA PRO A 184 21.05 -7.82 18.33
C PRO A 184 20.94 -6.29 18.38
N TYR A 185 20.21 -5.68 17.43
CA TYR A 185 19.90 -4.25 17.45
C TYR A 185 19.02 -3.88 18.64
N TYR A 186 17.98 -4.67 18.95
CA TYR A 186 17.07 -4.44 20.07
C TYR A 186 17.52 -5.13 21.37
N ASN A 187 18.10 -6.34 21.28
CA ASN A 187 18.41 -7.18 22.42
C ASN A 187 19.82 -6.90 22.98
N LYS A 188 19.89 -6.17 24.08
CA LYS A 188 21.12 -5.84 24.80
C LYS A 188 21.25 -6.65 26.12
N ARG A 189 20.50 -7.77 26.26
CA ARG A 189 20.53 -8.62 27.46
C ARG A 189 21.83 -9.40 27.57
N THR A 190 22.23 -9.67 28.81
CA THR A 190 23.42 -10.48 29.16
C THR A 190 23.07 -11.78 29.89
N ASP A 191 21.78 -12.05 30.06
CA ASP A 191 21.26 -13.29 30.66
C ASP A 191 21.01 -14.38 29.58
N GLU A 192 20.32 -15.47 29.98
CA GLU A 192 19.99 -16.60 29.11
C GLU A 192 19.08 -16.26 27.91
N PHE A 193 18.57 -15.03 27.77
CA PHE A 193 17.75 -14.55 26.67
C PHE A 193 18.49 -13.54 25.77
N GLY A 194 19.81 -13.35 25.93
CA GLY A 194 20.60 -12.40 25.16
C GLY A 194 22.00 -12.88 24.82
N GLY A 195 22.72 -12.13 24.00
CA GLY A 195 24.07 -12.40 23.54
C GLY A 195 24.13 -13.42 22.39
N SER A 196 24.32 -14.71 22.66
CA SER A 196 24.47 -15.76 21.63
C SER A 196 23.21 -15.97 20.80
N TYR A 197 23.35 -16.57 19.60
CA TYR A 197 22.19 -16.96 18.77
C TYR A 197 21.22 -17.86 19.53
N GLU A 198 21.72 -18.85 20.26
CA GLU A 198 20.90 -19.75 21.08
C GLU A 198 20.06 -18.99 22.11
N ASN A 199 20.68 -18.07 22.84
CA ASN A 199 20.00 -17.29 23.87
C ASN A 199 18.98 -16.33 23.27
N ARG A 200 19.32 -15.64 22.19
CA ARG A 200 18.37 -14.75 21.48
C ARG A 200 17.18 -15.51 20.88
N ALA A 201 17.41 -16.72 20.39
CA ALA A 201 16.36 -17.60 19.86
C ALA A 201 15.52 -18.29 20.95
N ARG A 202 15.99 -18.36 22.20
CA ARG A 202 15.38 -19.12 23.31
C ARG A 202 13.91 -18.75 23.53
N PHE A 203 13.56 -17.49 23.55
CA PHE A 203 12.18 -17.07 23.76
C PHE A 203 11.26 -17.55 22.62
N ALA A 204 11.65 -17.35 21.37
CA ALA A 204 10.89 -17.81 20.20
C ALA A 204 10.74 -19.35 20.20
N ARG A 205 11.81 -20.10 20.53
CA ARG A 205 11.77 -21.54 20.67
C ARG A 205 10.77 -21.99 21.73
N LEU A 206 10.82 -21.41 22.94
CA LEU A 206 9.87 -21.73 24.02
C LEU A 206 8.41 -21.47 23.60
N VAL A 207 8.15 -20.39 22.84
CA VAL A 207 6.81 -20.10 22.29
C VAL A 207 6.39 -21.19 21.32
N VAL A 208 7.22 -21.57 20.36
CA VAL A 208 6.91 -22.60 19.36
C VAL A 208 6.64 -23.94 20.03
N GLU A 209 7.48 -24.37 20.98
CA GLU A 209 7.32 -25.60 21.75
C GLU A 209 6.00 -25.60 22.55
N ALA A 210 5.68 -24.50 23.23
CA ALA A 210 4.44 -24.37 24.00
C ALA A 210 3.19 -24.39 23.11
N VAL A 211 3.24 -23.72 21.96
CA VAL A 211 2.17 -23.74 20.95
C VAL A 211 2.00 -25.15 20.39
N ARG A 212 3.08 -25.83 20.01
CA ARG A 212 3.03 -27.23 19.52
C ARG A 212 2.36 -28.17 20.52
N LYS A 213 2.67 -28.02 21.79
CA LYS A 213 2.10 -28.85 22.87
C LYS A 213 0.57 -28.75 22.94
N VAL A 214 0.01 -27.55 22.69
CA VAL A 214 -1.44 -27.33 22.82
C VAL A 214 -2.23 -27.57 21.53
N VAL A 215 -1.62 -27.31 20.35
CA VAL A 215 -2.29 -27.52 19.05
C VAL A 215 -2.13 -28.97 18.56
N GLY A 216 -1.22 -29.72 19.16
CA GLY A 216 -0.95 -31.12 18.80
C GLY A 216 -0.12 -31.28 17.51
N PRO A 217 0.12 -32.53 17.08
CA PRO A 217 1.08 -32.83 16.02
C PRO A 217 0.56 -32.52 14.60
N TRP A 218 -0.74 -32.34 14.42
CA TRP A 218 -1.37 -32.28 13.09
C TRP A 218 -1.70 -30.88 12.59
N VAL A 219 -1.88 -29.90 13.50
CA VAL A 219 -2.11 -28.50 13.13
C VAL A 219 -0.78 -27.89 12.69
N PRO A 220 -0.65 -27.40 11.45
CA PRO A 220 0.57 -26.75 11.00
C PRO A 220 0.86 -25.47 11.80
N ILE A 221 2.13 -25.28 12.14
CA ILE A 221 2.65 -24.03 12.72
C ILE A 221 3.52 -23.34 11.68
N SER A 222 3.16 -22.11 11.33
CA SER A 222 4.00 -21.21 10.56
C SER A 222 4.80 -20.30 11.50
N PHE A 223 6.07 -20.06 11.20
CA PHE A 223 6.88 -19.06 11.88
C PHE A 223 7.27 -17.97 10.87
N ARG A 224 6.83 -16.73 11.12
CA ARG A 224 7.17 -15.60 10.26
C ARG A 224 8.36 -14.85 10.82
N ILE A 225 9.38 -14.66 9.99
CA ILE A 225 10.66 -14.04 10.39
C ILE A 225 11.08 -12.97 9.38
N SER A 226 11.71 -11.89 9.87
CA SER A 226 12.47 -10.95 9.04
C SER A 226 13.81 -11.59 8.73
N ALA A 227 13.98 -12.09 7.50
CA ALA A 227 15.19 -12.82 7.12
C ALA A 227 16.43 -11.91 6.99
N ASP A 228 16.21 -10.63 6.73
CA ASP A 228 17.20 -9.56 6.78
C ASP A 228 16.51 -8.30 7.31
N GLU A 229 17.10 -7.64 8.29
CA GLU A 229 16.51 -6.46 8.92
C GLU A 229 16.81 -5.15 8.16
N PHE A 230 17.80 -5.17 7.25
CA PHE A 230 18.24 -4.01 6.48
C PHE A 230 18.54 -2.76 7.32
N ILE A 231 19.13 -2.97 8.51
CA ILE A 231 19.64 -1.90 9.38
C ILE A 231 21.02 -2.28 9.92
N GLU A 232 21.83 -1.28 10.17
CA GLU A 232 23.13 -1.49 10.81
C GLU A 232 22.96 -2.07 12.22
N GLY A 233 23.71 -3.13 12.53
CA GLY A 233 23.64 -3.82 13.81
C GLY A 233 22.40 -4.72 14.00
N GLY A 234 21.56 -4.86 12.96
CA GLY A 234 20.46 -5.83 12.90
C GLY A 234 20.89 -7.22 12.44
N ASN A 235 19.95 -8.16 12.36
CA ASN A 235 20.21 -9.49 11.78
C ASN A 235 20.32 -9.39 10.25
N THR A 236 21.38 -9.99 9.72
CA THR A 236 21.52 -10.32 8.29
C THR A 236 20.85 -11.67 7.98
N LEU A 237 20.76 -12.01 6.69
CA LEU A 237 20.31 -13.33 6.26
C LEU A 237 21.10 -14.47 6.94
N ASP A 238 22.43 -14.36 7.02
CA ASP A 238 23.28 -15.36 7.65
C ASP A 238 23.01 -15.52 9.15
N ASP A 239 22.73 -14.41 9.84
CA ASP A 239 22.35 -14.45 11.27
C ASP A 239 20.99 -15.12 11.46
N THR A 240 20.03 -14.79 10.61
CA THR A 240 18.69 -15.36 10.63
C THR A 240 18.71 -16.88 10.37
N LEU A 241 19.56 -17.33 9.44
CA LEU A 241 19.74 -18.77 9.19
C LEU A 241 20.28 -19.51 10.42
N LYS A 242 21.15 -18.89 11.23
CA LYS A 242 21.65 -19.47 12.50
C LYS A 242 20.57 -19.45 13.60
N LEU A 243 19.78 -18.38 13.71
CA LEU A 243 18.67 -18.28 14.66
C LEU A 243 17.60 -19.36 14.39
N LEU A 244 17.27 -19.56 13.11
CA LEU A 244 16.29 -20.57 12.71
C LEU A 244 16.69 -22.00 13.09
N GLU A 245 17.97 -22.35 13.18
CA GLU A 245 18.44 -23.68 13.62
C GLU A 245 17.89 -24.06 15.01
N TYR A 246 17.67 -23.07 15.89
CA TYR A 246 17.12 -23.28 17.23
C TYR A 246 15.60 -23.25 17.29
N ILE A 247 14.93 -22.66 16.29
CA ILE A 247 13.47 -22.40 16.31
C ILE A 247 12.72 -23.45 15.47
N GLU A 248 13.28 -23.86 14.32
CA GLU A 248 12.59 -24.60 13.28
C GLU A 248 12.15 -26.03 13.64
N PRO A 249 12.73 -26.76 14.63
CA PRO A 249 12.36 -28.17 14.82
C PRO A 249 10.86 -28.43 14.98
N GLU A 250 10.13 -27.54 15.63
CA GLU A 250 8.67 -27.66 15.84
C GLU A 250 7.83 -26.81 14.84
N VAL A 251 8.49 -26.13 13.88
CA VAL A 251 7.86 -25.32 12.82
C VAL A 251 7.61 -26.19 11.59
N ASP A 252 6.47 -26.02 10.93
CA ASP A 252 6.10 -26.76 9.72
C ASP A 252 6.29 -25.96 8.44
N ILE A 253 6.12 -24.63 8.53
CA ILE A 253 6.25 -23.69 7.41
C ILE A 253 7.04 -22.47 7.88
N ILE A 254 8.05 -22.05 7.11
CA ILE A 254 8.78 -20.82 7.39
C ILE A 254 8.25 -19.73 6.48
N ASN A 255 7.67 -18.65 7.06
CA ASN A 255 7.17 -17.50 6.32
C ASN A 255 8.25 -16.42 6.31
N VAL A 256 8.92 -16.29 5.17
CA VAL A 256 10.04 -15.37 4.97
C VAL A 256 9.54 -13.98 4.63
N SER A 257 9.84 -13.04 5.50
CA SER A 257 9.65 -11.60 5.31
C SER A 257 11.01 -10.89 5.41
N ALA A 258 10.99 -9.56 5.53
CA ALA A 258 12.21 -8.78 5.71
C ALA A 258 11.92 -7.46 6.41
N ALA A 259 12.98 -6.83 6.90
CA ALA A 259 13.02 -5.49 7.47
C ALA A 259 12.35 -5.35 8.85
N VAL A 260 12.54 -4.19 9.44
CA VAL A 260 12.03 -3.74 10.73
C VAL A 260 11.39 -2.35 10.58
N ASN A 261 10.92 -1.74 11.67
CA ASN A 261 10.24 -0.45 11.61
C ASN A 261 11.14 0.69 11.08
N ASP A 262 12.44 0.66 11.36
CA ASP A 262 13.39 1.68 10.90
C ASP A 262 13.80 1.49 9.43
N SER A 263 13.53 0.33 8.84
CA SER A 263 13.71 0.00 7.42
C SER A 263 12.38 -0.31 6.71
N ILE A 264 11.31 0.40 7.06
CA ILE A 264 9.94 0.14 6.61
C ILE A 264 9.77 0.13 5.08
N GLN A 265 10.61 0.85 4.33
CA GLN A 265 10.62 0.87 2.87
C GLN A 265 10.96 -0.50 2.25
N TYR A 266 11.60 -1.39 3.02
CA TYR A 266 11.89 -2.78 2.65
C TYR A 266 10.90 -3.77 3.28
N GLN A 267 10.17 -3.37 4.33
CA GLN A 267 9.08 -4.18 4.91
C GLN A 267 7.82 -4.11 4.05
N ILE A 268 7.42 -2.90 3.65
CA ILE A 268 6.19 -2.61 2.89
C ILE A 268 6.54 -2.24 1.44
N ASP A 269 7.61 -2.66 0.92
CA ASP A 269 8.16 -2.45 -0.42
C ASP A 269 7.79 -1.12 -1.08
N LYS A 270 8.77 -0.29 -1.33
CA LYS A 270 8.65 0.93 -2.11
C LYS A 270 8.33 0.64 -3.59
N CYS A 271 7.93 1.67 -4.33
CA CYS A 271 7.40 1.54 -5.69
C CYS A 271 8.42 0.99 -6.71
N ASP A 272 9.68 1.38 -6.60
CA ASP A 272 10.77 1.09 -7.53
C ASP A 272 11.38 -0.32 -7.39
N LEU A 273 11.17 -1.02 -6.25
CA LEU A 273 11.70 -2.36 -6.05
C LEU A 273 11.08 -3.37 -7.03
N PRO A 274 11.87 -4.22 -7.71
CA PRO A 274 11.37 -5.20 -8.67
C PRO A 274 10.32 -6.17 -8.10
N ASP A 275 9.53 -6.79 -8.96
CA ASP A 275 8.63 -7.86 -8.56
C ASP A 275 9.44 -9.04 -8.01
N ALA A 276 9.01 -9.59 -6.86
CA ALA A 276 9.67 -10.70 -6.15
C ALA A 276 11.16 -10.46 -5.79
N TRP A 277 11.59 -9.21 -5.62
CA TRP A 277 12.99 -8.81 -5.41
C TRP A 277 13.71 -9.56 -4.27
N ARG A 278 12.99 -9.98 -3.24
CA ARG A 278 13.56 -10.71 -2.09
C ARG A 278 13.38 -12.23 -2.15
N ALA A 279 13.08 -12.81 -3.34
CA ALA A 279 12.97 -14.26 -3.50
C ALA A 279 14.26 -15.01 -3.11
N TYR A 280 15.43 -14.36 -3.19
CA TYR A 280 16.70 -14.92 -2.74
C TYR A 280 16.73 -15.26 -1.24
N LEU A 281 15.99 -14.51 -0.40
CA LEU A 281 15.89 -14.78 1.03
C LEU A 281 15.17 -16.12 1.28
N SER A 282 14.06 -16.36 0.59
CA SER A 282 13.33 -17.63 0.72
C SER A 282 14.10 -18.80 0.13
N GLU A 283 14.81 -18.58 -0.96
CA GLU A 283 15.69 -19.59 -1.58
C GLU A 283 16.77 -20.07 -0.60
N ALA A 284 17.43 -19.15 0.10
CA ALA A 284 18.46 -19.48 1.08
C ALA A 284 17.87 -20.28 2.26
N VAL A 285 16.72 -19.85 2.80
CA VAL A 285 16.02 -20.57 3.89
C VAL A 285 15.60 -21.97 3.44
N LYS A 286 15.01 -22.11 2.26
CA LYS A 286 14.57 -23.39 1.71
C LYS A 286 15.71 -24.35 1.49
N LYS A 287 16.84 -23.89 0.94
CA LYS A 287 18.04 -24.71 0.72
C LYS A 287 18.62 -25.25 2.03
N LYS A 288 18.55 -24.46 3.12
CA LYS A 288 19.14 -24.85 4.39
C LYS A 288 18.25 -25.82 5.18
N PHE A 289 16.92 -25.58 5.24
CA PHE A 289 16.05 -26.30 6.18
C PHE A 289 15.19 -27.39 5.54
N ASN A 290 15.11 -27.46 4.21
CA ASN A 290 14.27 -28.41 3.47
C ASN A 290 12.81 -28.48 3.98
N LYS A 291 12.28 -27.32 4.39
CA LYS A 291 10.88 -27.13 4.84
C LYS A 291 10.11 -26.29 3.83
N PRO A 292 8.78 -26.41 3.80
CA PRO A 292 7.94 -25.51 3.03
C PRO A 292 8.19 -24.04 3.39
N VAL A 293 8.33 -23.18 2.38
CA VAL A 293 8.62 -21.75 2.56
C VAL A 293 7.57 -20.90 1.87
N ILE A 294 7.13 -19.86 2.56
CA ILE A 294 6.29 -18.79 2.01
C ILE A 294 7.17 -17.55 1.80
N ILE A 295 7.07 -16.87 0.66
CA ILE A 295 7.73 -15.58 0.39
C ILE A 295 6.72 -14.48 0.13
N SER A 296 6.97 -13.29 0.68
CA SER A 296 6.27 -12.06 0.36
C SER A 296 7.23 -11.03 -0.24
N GLY A 297 6.74 -10.06 -1.00
CA GLY A 297 7.53 -8.94 -1.53
C GLY A 297 7.21 -8.62 -2.98
N ASN A 298 6.39 -7.57 -3.18
CA ASN A 298 6.01 -7.07 -4.51
C ASN A 298 5.58 -8.15 -5.53
N ILE A 299 4.98 -9.25 -5.10
CA ILE A 299 4.47 -10.28 -6.00
C ILE A 299 3.13 -9.81 -6.55
N ARG A 300 3.12 -9.34 -7.80
CA ARG A 300 1.96 -8.72 -8.47
C ARG A 300 1.62 -9.40 -9.78
N ASN A 301 2.64 -9.91 -10.49
CA ASN A 301 2.51 -10.53 -11.79
C ASN A 301 2.45 -12.05 -11.65
N PRO A 302 1.40 -12.74 -12.18
CA PRO A 302 1.30 -14.19 -12.13
C PRO A 302 2.46 -14.92 -12.81
N GLN A 303 3.05 -14.37 -13.87
CA GLN A 303 4.18 -14.98 -14.55
C GLN A 303 5.43 -15.02 -13.65
N VAL A 304 5.75 -13.90 -12.96
CA VAL A 304 6.88 -13.85 -12.01
C VAL A 304 6.62 -14.79 -10.84
N ALA A 305 5.38 -14.84 -10.34
CA ALA A 305 4.97 -15.72 -9.26
C ALA A 305 5.14 -17.21 -9.61
N ASP A 306 4.73 -17.62 -10.81
CA ASP A 306 4.87 -19.00 -11.29
C ASP A 306 6.35 -19.36 -11.46
N GLN A 307 7.15 -18.44 -12.01
CA GLN A 307 8.56 -18.62 -12.27
C GLN A 307 9.36 -18.88 -10.99
N ILE A 308 9.17 -18.09 -9.92
CA ILE A 308 9.94 -18.28 -8.66
C ILE A 308 9.59 -19.58 -7.95
N ILE A 309 8.37 -20.13 -8.15
CA ILE A 309 8.00 -21.48 -7.69
C ILE A 309 8.67 -22.53 -8.56
N ALA A 310 8.60 -22.40 -9.89
CA ALA A 310 9.23 -23.31 -10.85
C ALA A 310 10.75 -23.43 -10.63
N GLU A 311 11.40 -22.33 -10.32
CA GLU A 311 12.84 -22.26 -10.00
C GLU A 311 13.18 -22.84 -8.60
N GLY A 312 12.18 -23.25 -7.83
CA GLY A 312 12.37 -23.80 -6.49
C GLY A 312 12.79 -22.78 -5.43
N LYS A 313 12.63 -21.50 -5.68
CA LYS A 313 12.98 -20.43 -4.72
C LYS A 313 12.02 -20.35 -3.53
N THR A 314 10.79 -20.82 -3.73
CA THR A 314 9.75 -20.86 -2.70
C THR A 314 8.74 -21.96 -2.99
N ASP A 315 7.91 -22.32 -1.99
CA ASP A 315 6.78 -23.24 -2.18
C ASP A 315 5.45 -22.51 -2.29
N PHE A 316 5.34 -21.35 -1.63
CA PHE A 316 4.13 -20.53 -1.63
C PHE A 316 4.48 -19.06 -1.90
N ILE A 317 3.56 -18.37 -2.57
CA ILE A 317 3.62 -16.93 -2.81
C ILE A 317 2.61 -16.21 -1.92
N ALA A 318 3.09 -15.28 -1.10
CA ALA A 318 2.24 -14.44 -0.27
C ALA A 318 1.93 -13.13 -0.99
N ILE A 319 0.70 -13.02 -1.49
CA ILE A 319 0.21 -11.83 -2.19
C ILE A 319 -0.54 -10.93 -1.20
N GLY A 320 0.12 -9.88 -0.71
CA GLY A 320 -0.47 -8.94 0.23
C GLY A 320 -1.26 -7.83 -0.46
N ARG A 321 -0.59 -6.73 -0.80
CA ARG A 321 -1.21 -5.56 -1.43
C ARG A 321 -1.87 -5.88 -2.77
N GLY A 322 -1.39 -6.89 -3.49
CA GLY A 322 -2.05 -7.41 -4.70
C GLY A 322 -3.48 -7.87 -4.45
N LEU A 323 -3.72 -8.60 -3.36
CA LEU A 323 -5.08 -9.04 -2.97
C LEU A 323 -5.94 -7.91 -2.35
N ILE A 324 -5.34 -6.82 -1.86
CA ILE A 324 -6.08 -5.61 -1.50
C ILE A 324 -6.58 -4.92 -2.79
N ALA A 325 -5.71 -4.81 -3.78
CA ALA A 325 -6.03 -4.21 -5.07
C ALA A 325 -7.05 -5.05 -5.85
N ASP A 326 -6.87 -6.37 -5.89
CA ASP A 326 -7.76 -7.30 -6.59
C ASP A 326 -7.99 -8.59 -5.79
N PRO A 327 -9.14 -8.74 -5.11
CA PRO A 327 -9.43 -9.96 -4.37
C PRO A 327 -9.57 -11.21 -5.25
N ASP A 328 -9.83 -11.04 -6.56
CA ASP A 328 -10.01 -12.12 -7.53
C ASP A 328 -8.70 -12.48 -8.27
N TRP A 329 -7.56 -12.00 -7.83
CA TRP A 329 -6.26 -12.20 -8.47
C TRP A 329 -6.01 -13.67 -8.84
N ALA A 330 -6.17 -14.59 -7.87
CA ALA A 330 -5.90 -16.01 -8.10
C ALA A 330 -6.83 -16.63 -9.15
N ARG A 331 -8.13 -16.32 -9.08
CA ARG A 331 -9.12 -16.82 -10.06
C ARG A 331 -8.86 -16.27 -11.46
N LYS A 332 -8.52 -14.99 -11.59
CA LYS A 332 -8.19 -14.36 -12.88
C LYS A 332 -6.91 -14.96 -13.45
N ALA A 333 -5.87 -15.12 -12.65
CA ALA A 333 -4.62 -15.78 -13.06
C ALA A 333 -4.89 -17.23 -13.52
N GLN A 334 -5.66 -18.03 -12.76
CA GLN A 334 -5.98 -19.40 -13.09
C GLN A 334 -6.73 -19.54 -14.44
N SER A 335 -7.54 -18.55 -14.78
CA SER A 335 -8.31 -18.53 -16.04
C SER A 335 -7.59 -17.83 -17.20
N GLY A 336 -6.32 -17.42 -17.02
CA GLY A 336 -5.54 -16.72 -18.04
C GLY A 336 -5.93 -15.25 -18.28
N ARG A 337 -6.85 -14.71 -17.49
CA ARG A 337 -7.34 -13.32 -17.62
C ARG A 337 -6.43 -12.34 -16.90
N THR A 338 -5.15 -12.33 -17.26
CA THR A 338 -4.12 -11.53 -16.58
C THR A 338 -4.33 -10.03 -16.75
N CYS A 339 -4.83 -9.58 -17.92
CA CYS A 339 -5.14 -8.18 -18.17
C CYS A 339 -6.32 -7.67 -17.32
N ASP A 340 -7.20 -8.56 -16.84
CA ASP A 340 -8.30 -8.21 -15.94
C ASP A 340 -7.83 -7.99 -14.50
N ILE A 341 -6.58 -8.35 -14.16
CA ILE A 341 -6.05 -8.15 -12.80
C ILE A 341 -5.76 -6.67 -12.57
N ARG A 342 -6.42 -6.10 -11.57
CA ARG A 342 -6.11 -4.77 -11.05
C ARG A 342 -4.84 -4.84 -10.20
N LYS A 343 -3.69 -4.60 -10.80
CA LYS A 343 -2.40 -4.73 -10.11
C LYS A 343 -2.21 -3.64 -9.06
N CYS A 344 -1.54 -3.99 -7.95
CA CYS A 344 -1.11 -3.02 -6.96
C CYS A 344 -0.02 -2.13 -7.56
N ILE A 345 -0.16 -0.81 -7.42
CA ILE A 345 0.83 0.18 -7.88
C ILE A 345 1.87 0.55 -6.81
N SER A 346 1.92 -0.15 -5.70
CA SER A 346 2.84 0.04 -4.56
C SER A 346 2.91 1.47 -4.01
N CYS A 347 1.80 2.22 -4.07
CA CYS A 347 1.71 3.61 -3.61
C CYS A 347 1.65 3.77 -2.08
N ASN A 348 1.40 2.71 -1.33
CA ASN A 348 1.33 2.64 0.12
C ASN A 348 0.32 3.57 0.83
N ILE A 349 -0.44 4.39 0.10
CA ILE A 349 -1.33 5.44 0.61
C ILE A 349 -2.53 4.85 1.38
N GLY A 350 -3.40 4.09 0.71
CA GLY A 350 -4.66 3.61 1.32
C GLY A 350 -4.47 2.43 2.28
N CYS A 351 -3.41 1.64 2.11
CA CYS A 351 -3.14 0.47 2.95
C CYS A 351 -2.20 0.80 4.13
N ALA A 352 -0.94 1.15 3.87
CA ALA A 352 0.05 1.37 4.92
C ALA A 352 -0.17 2.69 5.66
N ASP A 353 -0.22 3.82 4.95
CA ASP A 353 -0.31 5.16 5.54
C ASP A 353 -1.64 5.36 6.29
N HIS A 354 -2.79 4.95 5.71
CA HIS A 354 -4.08 5.00 6.40
C HIS A 354 -4.06 4.22 7.71
N ARG A 355 -3.55 3.01 7.71
CA ARG A 355 -3.54 2.15 8.88
C ARG A 355 -2.54 2.61 9.93
N ILE A 356 -1.28 2.86 9.52
CA ILE A 356 -0.16 3.09 10.45
C ILE A 356 -0.11 4.55 10.89
N ALA A 357 -0.10 5.50 9.92
CA ALA A 357 0.09 6.91 10.24
C ALA A 357 -1.21 7.63 10.61
N LYS A 358 -2.36 7.21 10.05
CA LYS A 358 -3.65 7.87 10.26
C LYS A 358 -4.61 7.10 11.16
N SER A 359 -4.24 5.91 11.64
CA SER A 359 -5.08 5.05 12.48
C SER A 359 -6.48 4.78 11.91
N GLN A 360 -6.61 4.75 10.57
CA GLN A 360 -7.86 4.57 9.84
C GLN A 360 -7.99 3.14 9.29
N PRO A 361 -9.20 2.69 8.93
CA PRO A 361 -9.41 1.43 8.23
C PRO A 361 -8.64 1.37 6.90
N ILE A 362 -8.28 0.15 6.50
CA ILE A 362 -7.59 -0.11 5.24
C ILE A 362 -8.42 0.31 4.03
N ARG A 363 -7.77 0.99 3.08
CA ARG A 363 -8.31 1.40 1.78
C ARG A 363 -7.30 1.06 0.68
N CYS A 364 -7.66 1.31 -0.58
CA CYS A 364 -6.75 1.11 -1.70
C CYS A 364 -6.95 2.17 -2.77
N THR A 365 -5.85 2.70 -3.28
CA THR A 365 -5.84 3.73 -4.33
C THR A 365 -6.52 3.25 -5.62
N VAL A 366 -6.30 2.00 -5.99
CA VAL A 366 -6.82 1.43 -7.24
C VAL A 366 -8.11 0.62 -7.06
N ASN A 367 -8.49 0.31 -5.81
CA ASN A 367 -9.71 -0.45 -5.49
C ASN A 367 -10.59 0.32 -4.50
N PRO A 368 -11.62 1.02 -4.96
CA PRO A 368 -12.50 1.81 -4.08
C PRO A 368 -13.45 0.96 -3.23
N ALA A 369 -13.47 -0.38 -3.43
CA ALA A 369 -14.41 -1.30 -2.77
C ALA A 369 -13.69 -2.45 -2.05
N VAL A 370 -12.66 -2.12 -1.23
CA VAL A 370 -11.80 -3.10 -0.54
C VAL A 370 -12.58 -4.14 0.28
N CYS A 371 -13.64 -3.72 0.97
CA CYS A 371 -14.50 -4.58 1.79
C CYS A 371 -15.83 -4.94 1.11
N GLY A 372 -16.33 -4.09 0.21
CA GLY A 372 -17.61 -4.26 -0.48
C GLY A 372 -17.53 -5.13 -1.74
N GLY A 373 -16.35 -5.24 -2.33
CA GLY A 373 -16.15 -5.92 -3.62
C GLY A 373 -16.95 -5.27 -4.75
N GLU A 374 -17.36 -6.06 -5.72
CA GLU A 374 -18.09 -5.62 -6.91
C GLU A 374 -19.61 -5.85 -6.81
N ALA A 375 -20.16 -5.84 -5.59
CA ALA A 375 -21.60 -6.09 -5.36
C ALA A 375 -22.51 -5.10 -6.12
N TYR A 376 -22.07 -3.85 -6.29
CA TYR A 376 -22.78 -2.82 -7.06
C TYR A 376 -23.08 -3.25 -8.51
N LYS A 377 -22.27 -4.11 -9.14
CA LYS A 377 -22.50 -4.59 -10.51
C LYS A 377 -23.78 -5.42 -10.67
N LYS A 378 -24.34 -5.90 -9.56
CA LYS A 378 -25.63 -6.62 -9.55
C LYS A 378 -26.81 -5.67 -9.67
N GLN A 379 -26.67 -4.44 -9.26
CA GLN A 379 -27.65 -3.39 -9.47
C GLN A 379 -27.66 -3.01 -10.95
N LYS A 380 -28.82 -2.92 -11.56
CA LYS A 380 -28.97 -2.49 -12.95
C LYS A 380 -29.99 -1.39 -13.00
N VAL A 381 -29.69 -0.38 -13.83
CA VAL A 381 -30.65 0.70 -14.08
C VAL A 381 -31.93 0.17 -14.71
N THR A 382 -33.06 0.71 -14.32
CA THR A 382 -34.39 0.30 -14.74
C THR A 382 -34.95 1.12 -15.92
N ARG A 383 -34.22 2.18 -16.30
CA ARG A 383 -34.52 3.05 -17.45
C ARG A 383 -33.24 3.42 -18.20
N ASP A 384 -33.36 3.94 -19.42
CA ASP A 384 -32.20 4.51 -20.11
C ASP A 384 -31.73 5.77 -19.38
N ILE A 385 -30.49 5.75 -18.89
CA ILE A 385 -29.81 6.87 -18.24
C ILE A 385 -28.53 7.15 -19.03
N HIS A 386 -28.42 8.36 -19.55
CA HIS A 386 -27.22 8.82 -20.23
C HIS A 386 -26.31 9.61 -19.30
N VAL A 387 -25.14 9.05 -19.01
CA VAL A 387 -24.10 9.70 -18.23
C VAL A 387 -23.04 10.28 -19.17
N VAL A 388 -22.75 11.57 -19.04
CA VAL A 388 -21.62 12.20 -19.73
C VAL A 388 -20.51 12.52 -18.73
N VAL A 389 -19.29 12.10 -19.05
CA VAL A 389 -18.09 12.34 -18.25
C VAL A 389 -17.08 13.14 -19.07
N ILE A 390 -16.67 14.30 -18.58
CA ILE A 390 -15.67 15.16 -19.23
C ILE A 390 -14.32 14.97 -18.55
N GLY A 391 -13.34 14.45 -19.29
CA GLY A 391 -12.00 14.12 -18.83
C GLY A 391 -11.79 12.62 -18.59
N GLY A 392 -10.81 12.06 -19.31
CA GLY A 392 -10.45 10.64 -19.32
C GLY A 392 -9.33 10.27 -18.34
N GLY A 393 -9.09 11.07 -17.29
CA GLY A 393 -8.19 10.72 -16.21
C GLY A 393 -8.72 9.56 -15.35
N THR A 394 -7.96 9.09 -14.36
CA THR A 394 -8.33 7.94 -13.53
C THR A 394 -9.70 8.07 -12.85
N SER A 395 -10.07 9.29 -12.43
CA SER A 395 -11.36 9.57 -11.78
C SER A 395 -12.53 9.48 -12.78
N GLY A 396 -12.36 10.06 -13.96
CA GLY A 396 -13.37 10.02 -15.01
C GLY A 396 -13.57 8.61 -15.58
N LEU A 397 -12.47 7.88 -15.82
CA LEU A 397 -12.53 6.49 -16.26
C LEU A 397 -13.23 5.59 -15.22
N GLU A 398 -12.93 5.75 -13.91
CA GLU A 398 -13.60 4.97 -12.87
C GLU A 398 -15.11 5.27 -12.84
N ALA A 399 -15.51 6.55 -12.99
CA ALA A 399 -16.91 6.92 -13.05
C ALA A 399 -17.60 6.36 -14.30
N ALA A 400 -16.99 6.51 -15.47
CA ALA A 400 -17.54 6.03 -16.74
C ALA A 400 -17.71 4.51 -16.75
N CYS A 401 -16.68 3.76 -16.32
CA CYS A 401 -16.76 2.30 -16.22
C CYS A 401 -17.83 1.86 -15.20
N THR A 402 -17.89 2.52 -14.04
CA THR A 402 -18.87 2.17 -12.99
C THR A 402 -20.29 2.41 -13.46
N ALA A 403 -20.58 3.54 -14.11
CA ALA A 403 -21.90 3.83 -14.69
C ALA A 403 -22.29 2.83 -15.79
N ALA A 404 -21.37 2.50 -16.68
CA ALA A 404 -21.61 1.52 -17.73
C ALA A 404 -21.86 0.11 -17.18
N GLU A 405 -21.13 -0.31 -16.16
CA GLU A 405 -21.30 -1.62 -15.50
C GLU A 405 -22.66 -1.80 -14.83
N VAL A 406 -23.30 -0.73 -14.38
CA VAL A 406 -24.68 -0.78 -13.86
C VAL A 406 -25.74 -0.58 -14.96
N GLY A 407 -25.31 -0.44 -16.21
CA GLY A 407 -26.20 -0.44 -17.38
C GLY A 407 -26.51 0.93 -17.97
N CYS A 408 -25.95 2.03 -17.48
CA CYS A 408 -26.12 3.35 -18.09
C CYS A 408 -25.47 3.39 -19.48
N ARG A 409 -26.04 4.18 -20.39
CA ARG A 409 -25.34 4.63 -21.59
C ARG A 409 -24.34 5.71 -21.20
N VAL A 410 -23.07 5.57 -21.60
CA VAL A 410 -22.01 6.47 -21.15
C VAL A 410 -21.25 7.09 -22.33
N THR A 411 -21.03 8.41 -22.28
CA THR A 411 -20.11 9.10 -23.19
C THR A 411 -19.00 9.76 -22.36
N LEU A 412 -17.75 9.34 -22.56
CA LEU A 412 -16.57 9.97 -22.00
C LEU A 412 -15.90 10.84 -23.07
N ILE A 413 -15.61 12.09 -22.76
CA ILE A 413 -14.99 13.06 -23.67
C ILE A 413 -13.62 13.41 -23.12
N GLU A 414 -12.55 13.19 -23.92
CA GLU A 414 -11.17 13.47 -23.55
C GLU A 414 -10.51 14.33 -24.64
N ARG A 415 -9.86 15.43 -24.23
CA ARG A 415 -9.18 16.35 -25.13
C ARG A 415 -7.89 15.80 -25.72
N GLU A 416 -7.21 14.93 -24.98
CA GLU A 416 -5.96 14.32 -25.41
C GLU A 416 -6.22 13.09 -26.31
N GLY A 417 -5.15 12.61 -26.98
CA GLY A 417 -5.20 11.43 -27.82
C GLY A 417 -5.23 10.09 -27.07
N GLU A 418 -5.13 10.14 -25.76
CA GLU A 418 -5.13 8.95 -24.87
C GLU A 418 -5.83 9.22 -23.55
N VAL A 419 -6.33 8.18 -22.91
CA VAL A 419 -6.91 8.27 -21.56
C VAL A 419 -5.84 7.99 -20.49
N GLY A 420 -6.14 8.25 -19.20
CA GLY A 420 -5.25 8.02 -18.06
C GLY A 420 -4.76 9.32 -17.40
N GLY A 421 -4.70 10.41 -18.14
CA GLY A 421 -4.42 11.75 -17.64
C GLY A 421 -3.12 11.87 -16.85
N LEU A 422 -3.16 12.57 -15.72
CA LEU A 422 -1.98 12.84 -14.89
C LEU A 422 -1.29 11.55 -14.39
N ALA A 423 -2.01 10.44 -14.17
CA ALA A 423 -1.40 9.19 -13.73
C ALA A 423 -0.41 8.62 -14.78
N ARG A 424 -0.70 8.74 -16.08
CA ARG A 424 0.24 8.38 -17.14
C ARG A 424 1.45 9.30 -17.20
N LYS A 425 1.27 10.60 -16.97
CA LYS A 425 2.39 11.54 -16.90
C LYS A 425 3.32 11.19 -15.73
N ILE A 426 2.78 10.89 -14.55
CA ILE A 426 3.56 10.45 -13.37
C ILE A 426 4.30 9.14 -13.65
N ALA A 427 3.68 8.21 -14.36
CA ALA A 427 4.31 6.92 -14.69
C ALA A 427 5.53 7.04 -15.62
N ARG A 428 5.76 8.21 -16.24
CA ARG A 428 6.98 8.50 -17.02
C ARG A 428 8.23 8.62 -16.16
N PHE A 429 8.10 8.91 -14.84
CA PHE A 429 9.22 8.77 -13.91
C PHE A 429 9.60 7.29 -13.83
N PRO A 430 10.87 6.90 -14.10
CA PRO A 430 11.32 5.51 -13.98
C PRO A 430 11.01 4.91 -12.61
N GLU A 431 11.19 5.68 -11.55
CA GLU A 431 10.96 5.30 -10.15
C GLU A 431 9.46 5.12 -9.83
N LYS A 432 8.55 5.61 -10.70
CA LYS A 432 7.08 5.55 -10.55
C LYS A 432 6.38 4.78 -11.68
N SER A 433 7.12 4.10 -12.53
CA SER A 433 6.60 3.42 -13.74
C SER A 433 5.42 2.46 -13.48
N ARG A 434 5.34 1.86 -12.29
CA ARG A 434 4.22 0.99 -11.89
C ARG A 434 2.86 1.67 -11.85
N ILE A 435 2.83 3.00 -11.77
CA ILE A 435 1.57 3.74 -11.77
C ILE A 435 0.82 3.52 -13.09
N GLU A 436 1.52 3.24 -14.20
CA GLU A 436 0.93 2.92 -15.51
C GLU A 436 -0.02 1.71 -15.47
N ASP A 437 0.22 0.75 -14.58
CA ASP A 437 -0.68 -0.42 -14.45
C ASP A 437 -2.14 -0.03 -14.15
N PHE A 438 -2.39 1.13 -13.53
CA PHE A 438 -3.76 1.52 -13.17
C PHE A 438 -4.54 2.18 -14.32
N PRO A 439 -4.04 3.23 -15.01
CA PRO A 439 -4.72 3.72 -16.21
C PRO A 439 -4.85 2.65 -17.29
N ALA A 440 -3.84 1.79 -17.51
CA ALA A 440 -3.92 0.68 -18.45
C ALA A 440 -5.04 -0.34 -18.07
N TYR A 441 -5.20 -0.65 -16.78
CA TYR A 441 -6.30 -1.48 -16.30
C TYR A 441 -7.66 -0.80 -16.54
N LEU A 442 -7.80 0.49 -16.29
CA LEU A 442 -9.05 1.22 -16.50
C LEU A 442 -9.43 1.31 -17.99
N GLU A 443 -8.46 1.53 -18.86
CA GLU A 443 -8.62 1.52 -20.31
C GLU A 443 -9.08 0.13 -20.81
N HIS A 444 -8.39 -0.93 -20.35
CA HIS A 444 -8.79 -2.32 -20.66
C HIS A 444 -10.22 -2.63 -20.17
N ARG A 445 -10.58 -2.20 -18.96
CA ARG A 445 -11.94 -2.35 -18.40
C ARG A 445 -12.97 -1.59 -19.24
N ALA A 446 -12.67 -0.36 -19.65
CA ALA A 446 -13.55 0.44 -20.50
C ALA A 446 -13.80 -0.21 -21.86
N ALA A 447 -12.77 -0.78 -22.49
CA ALA A 447 -12.86 -1.45 -23.78
C ALA A 447 -13.80 -2.69 -23.78
N GLN A 448 -14.10 -3.26 -22.61
CA GLN A 448 -15.01 -4.38 -22.45
C GLN A 448 -16.50 -3.96 -22.30
N LEU A 449 -16.81 -2.67 -22.28
CA LEU A 449 -18.14 -2.13 -21.99
C LEU A 449 -18.77 -1.54 -23.27
N PRO A 450 -19.68 -2.28 -23.94
CA PRO A 450 -20.25 -1.87 -25.23
C PRO A 450 -21.13 -0.61 -25.15
N ASN A 451 -21.61 -0.28 -23.96
CA ASN A 451 -22.43 0.90 -23.66
C ASN A 451 -21.59 2.14 -23.21
N LEU A 452 -20.26 2.07 -23.30
CA LEU A 452 -19.34 3.16 -23.04
C LEU A 452 -18.68 3.62 -24.36
N THR A 453 -18.92 4.85 -24.75
CA THR A 453 -18.25 5.50 -25.89
C THR A 453 -17.20 6.49 -25.38
N ILE A 454 -15.96 6.37 -25.84
CA ILE A 454 -14.86 7.30 -25.54
C ILE A 454 -14.57 8.16 -26.78
N LYS A 455 -14.63 9.48 -26.64
CA LYS A 455 -14.29 10.46 -27.68
C LYS A 455 -12.96 11.11 -27.33
N LEU A 456 -11.87 10.65 -27.96
CA LEU A 456 -10.52 11.21 -27.83
C LEU A 456 -10.35 12.43 -28.76
N ASN A 457 -9.27 13.22 -28.54
CA ASN A 457 -8.96 14.44 -29.29
C ASN A 457 -10.17 15.38 -29.38
N THR A 458 -10.98 15.44 -28.32
CA THR A 458 -12.27 16.13 -28.33
C THR A 458 -12.37 17.04 -27.10
N THR A 459 -12.41 18.36 -27.31
CA THR A 459 -12.70 19.32 -26.25
C THR A 459 -14.21 19.43 -26.05
N ALA A 460 -14.70 19.19 -24.84
CA ALA A 460 -16.12 19.29 -24.53
C ALA A 460 -16.59 20.75 -24.62
N THR A 461 -17.77 20.96 -25.20
CA THR A 461 -18.43 22.28 -25.28
C THR A 461 -19.89 22.21 -24.84
N LYS A 462 -20.54 23.34 -24.53
CA LYS A 462 -21.98 23.40 -24.20
C LYS A 462 -22.86 22.89 -25.32
N GLU A 463 -22.52 23.19 -26.58
CA GLU A 463 -23.27 22.76 -27.77
C GLU A 463 -23.25 21.22 -27.86
N MET A 464 -22.09 20.61 -27.64
CA MET A 464 -21.97 19.15 -27.62
C MET A 464 -22.81 18.52 -26.49
N LEU A 465 -22.84 19.12 -25.29
CA LEU A 465 -23.70 18.67 -24.21
C LEU A 465 -25.18 18.78 -24.54
N ALA A 466 -25.59 19.84 -25.23
CA ALA A 466 -26.95 20.04 -25.68
C ALA A 466 -27.39 18.98 -26.72
N GLU A 467 -26.47 18.52 -27.57
CA GLU A 467 -26.72 17.41 -28.51
C GLU A 467 -26.79 16.07 -27.78
N LEU A 468 -25.90 15.81 -26.81
CA LEU A 468 -25.82 14.55 -26.07
C LEU A 468 -26.98 14.37 -25.09
N LYS A 469 -27.53 15.43 -24.55
CA LYS A 469 -28.64 15.45 -23.57
C LYS A 469 -28.40 14.49 -22.41
N PRO A 470 -27.39 14.73 -21.54
CA PRO A 470 -27.12 13.87 -20.42
C PRO A 470 -28.21 13.95 -19.35
N ASP A 471 -28.49 12.80 -18.67
CA ASP A 471 -29.26 12.75 -17.43
C ASP A 471 -28.37 13.07 -16.21
N ILE A 472 -27.05 12.81 -16.30
CA ILE A 472 -26.05 13.11 -15.29
C ILE A 472 -24.78 13.60 -15.98
N LEU A 473 -24.17 14.66 -15.44
CA LEU A 473 -22.94 15.24 -15.96
C LEU A 473 -21.84 15.24 -14.88
N TYR A 474 -20.67 14.67 -15.23
CA TYR A 474 -19.46 14.73 -14.43
C TYR A 474 -18.35 15.48 -15.13
N ALA A 475 -17.65 16.37 -14.40
CA ALA A 475 -16.44 17.03 -14.87
C ALA A 475 -15.22 16.52 -14.11
N ALA A 476 -14.33 15.81 -14.79
CA ALA A 476 -13.06 15.25 -14.29
C ALA A 476 -11.87 15.90 -15.02
N THR A 477 -11.91 17.21 -15.21
CA THR A 477 -10.97 18.01 -16.02
C THR A 477 -9.57 18.12 -15.42
N GLY A 478 -9.38 17.66 -14.17
CA GLY A 478 -8.07 17.54 -13.55
C GLY A 478 -7.60 18.83 -12.86
N SER A 479 -6.31 19.11 -12.98
CA SER A 479 -5.63 20.21 -12.27
C SER A 479 -4.56 20.84 -13.16
N LYS A 480 -4.06 21.99 -12.71
CA LYS A 480 -2.91 22.69 -13.29
C LYS A 480 -1.92 23.08 -12.19
N PRO A 481 -0.65 23.37 -12.52
CA PRO A 481 0.34 23.85 -11.56
C PRO A 481 -0.12 25.13 -10.86
N MET A 482 0.14 25.21 -9.56
CA MET A 482 -0.10 26.40 -8.77
C MET A 482 1.05 27.38 -8.98
N LEU A 483 0.75 28.53 -9.59
CA LEU A 483 1.69 29.63 -9.83
C LEU A 483 1.18 30.89 -9.14
N PRO A 484 1.53 31.13 -7.87
CA PRO A 484 1.13 32.36 -7.15
C PRO A 484 1.72 33.64 -7.80
N PRO A 485 1.26 34.84 -7.42
CA PRO A 485 1.72 36.10 -7.99
C PRO A 485 3.10 36.51 -7.44
N ILE A 486 4.13 35.73 -7.75
CA ILE A 486 5.55 35.99 -7.45
C ILE A 486 6.18 36.55 -8.71
N GLU A 487 7.01 37.59 -8.58
CA GLU A 487 7.68 38.28 -9.69
C GLU A 487 8.48 37.28 -10.55
N GLY A 488 8.22 37.27 -11.85
CA GLY A 488 8.87 36.40 -12.84
C GLY A 488 8.36 34.96 -12.87
N LEU A 489 7.55 34.53 -11.90
CA LEU A 489 7.16 33.12 -11.79
C LEU A 489 6.28 32.65 -12.95
N ARG A 490 5.23 33.43 -13.29
CA ARG A 490 4.29 33.04 -14.34
C ARG A 490 4.88 33.24 -15.73
N GLU A 491 5.70 34.27 -15.87
CA GLU A 491 6.31 34.69 -17.12
C GLU A 491 7.39 33.73 -17.59
N LEU A 492 8.14 33.12 -16.65
CA LEU A 492 9.30 32.28 -16.95
C LEU A 492 9.00 30.78 -16.84
N THR A 493 7.96 30.37 -16.08
CA THR A 493 7.65 28.96 -15.94
C THR A 493 7.03 28.39 -17.22
N ASP A 494 7.61 27.35 -17.77
CA ASP A 494 7.23 26.66 -19.01
C ASP A 494 7.29 27.58 -20.27
N ALA A 495 7.90 28.76 -20.19
CA ALA A 495 8.09 29.62 -21.33
C ALA A 495 9.08 29.05 -22.34
N GLU A 496 8.95 29.39 -23.62
CA GLU A 496 9.87 28.99 -24.67
C GLU A 496 11.29 29.51 -24.37
N GLY A 497 12.29 28.64 -24.49
CA GLY A 497 13.68 28.96 -24.17
C GLY A 497 14.02 29.06 -22.67
N SER A 498 13.07 28.98 -21.77
CA SER A 498 13.30 29.00 -20.33
C SER A 498 13.83 27.65 -19.84
N ASN A 499 14.70 27.67 -18.81
CA ASN A 499 15.15 26.50 -18.07
C ASN A 499 14.31 26.24 -16.81
N ILE A 500 13.19 26.95 -16.65
CA ILE A 500 12.29 26.82 -15.51
C ILE A 500 11.04 26.08 -15.96
N ARG A 501 10.73 24.98 -15.27
CA ARG A 501 9.57 24.15 -15.60
C ARG A 501 8.65 23.96 -14.40
N SER A 502 7.35 23.96 -14.67
CA SER A 502 6.39 23.36 -13.75
C SER A 502 6.58 21.84 -13.69
N ILE A 503 5.93 21.20 -12.72
CA ILE A 503 5.93 19.72 -12.66
C ILE A 503 5.35 19.10 -13.95
N TYR A 504 4.40 19.75 -14.64
CA TYR A 504 3.87 19.25 -15.91
C TYR A 504 4.90 19.38 -17.05
N GLY A 505 5.53 20.57 -17.16
CA GLY A 505 6.61 20.78 -18.13
C GLY A 505 7.80 19.85 -17.90
N PHE A 506 8.10 19.50 -16.64
CA PHE A 506 9.11 18.49 -16.33
C PHE A 506 8.69 17.08 -16.83
N MET A 507 7.47 16.62 -16.48
CA MET A 507 6.99 15.29 -16.87
C MET A 507 6.90 15.09 -18.38
N ASP A 508 6.63 16.15 -19.12
CA ASP A 508 6.58 16.11 -20.59
C ASP A 508 7.98 16.03 -21.23
N ASN A 509 9.05 16.29 -20.45
CA ASN A 509 10.44 16.32 -20.91
C ASN A 509 11.38 15.37 -20.14
N ILE A 510 10.87 14.36 -19.43
CA ILE A 510 11.68 13.41 -18.64
C ILE A 510 12.83 12.80 -19.45
N PRO A 511 12.66 12.31 -20.70
CA PRO A 511 13.78 11.73 -21.46
C PRO A 511 14.93 12.72 -21.70
N TYR A 512 14.62 14.01 -21.88
CA TYR A 512 15.64 15.05 -22.02
C TYR A 512 16.45 15.20 -20.72
N TYR A 513 15.76 15.30 -19.57
CA TYR A 513 16.44 15.44 -18.28
C TYR A 513 17.19 14.17 -17.87
N GLU A 514 16.69 13.00 -18.21
CA GLU A 514 17.38 11.73 -17.97
C GLU A 514 18.74 11.68 -18.66
N ALA A 515 18.82 12.18 -19.89
CA ALA A 515 20.06 12.25 -20.66
C ALA A 515 21.02 13.38 -20.26
N ASN A 516 20.52 14.42 -19.56
CA ASN A 516 21.27 15.67 -19.34
C ASN A 516 21.34 16.10 -17.85
N ALA A 517 21.08 15.22 -16.91
CA ALA A 517 21.05 15.56 -15.48
C ALA A 517 22.44 15.61 -14.83
N GLU A 518 23.38 14.71 -15.22
CA GLU A 518 24.66 14.53 -14.53
C GLU A 518 25.48 15.83 -14.48
N GLY A 519 25.90 16.21 -13.25
CA GLY A 519 26.72 17.39 -12.98
C GLY A 519 25.98 18.73 -13.11
N LYS A 520 24.67 18.73 -13.38
CA LYS A 520 23.86 19.95 -13.48
C LYS A 520 23.43 20.45 -12.11
N LYS A 521 23.39 21.77 -11.97
CA LYS A 521 22.81 22.43 -10.80
C LYS A 521 21.29 22.50 -10.95
N VAL A 522 20.57 21.88 -10.05
CA VAL A 522 19.11 21.80 -10.06
C VAL A 522 18.55 22.44 -8.80
N VAL A 523 17.65 23.41 -8.96
CA VAL A 523 16.97 24.01 -7.82
C VAL A 523 15.46 23.74 -7.92
N ILE A 524 14.90 23.17 -6.85
CA ILE A 524 13.49 22.75 -6.76
C ILE A 524 12.78 23.60 -5.71
N ILE A 525 11.68 24.23 -6.11
CA ILE A 525 10.82 25.02 -5.22
C ILE A 525 9.64 24.17 -4.76
N GLY A 526 9.60 23.88 -3.45
CA GLY A 526 8.60 23.03 -2.79
C GLY A 526 9.10 21.63 -2.49
N CYS A 527 9.03 21.25 -1.20
CA CYS A 527 9.45 19.94 -0.68
C CYS A 527 8.26 19.07 -0.25
N GLY A 528 7.11 19.21 -0.91
CA GLY A 528 6.01 18.24 -0.86
C GLY A 528 6.35 16.95 -1.60
N ALA A 529 5.45 15.97 -1.63
CA ALA A 529 5.67 14.67 -2.28
C ALA A 529 6.16 14.82 -3.74
N VAL A 530 5.59 15.76 -4.50
CA VAL A 530 5.95 16.01 -5.89
C VAL A 530 7.39 16.54 -6.02
N GLY A 531 7.79 17.51 -5.18
CA GLY A 531 9.15 18.06 -5.21
C GLY A 531 10.19 17.01 -4.79
N LEU A 532 9.83 16.14 -3.86
CA LEU A 532 10.68 15.02 -3.45
C LEU A 532 10.84 13.96 -4.55
N ASP A 533 9.81 13.69 -5.36
CA ASP A 533 9.91 12.81 -6.53
C ASP A 533 10.89 13.41 -7.58
N VAL A 534 10.86 14.74 -7.80
CA VAL A 534 11.81 15.43 -8.69
C VAL A 534 13.22 15.40 -8.12
N MET A 535 13.36 15.60 -6.81
CA MET A 535 14.65 15.48 -6.10
C MET A 535 15.23 14.07 -6.25
N GLU A 536 14.45 13.02 -5.98
CA GLU A 536 14.87 11.63 -6.17
C GLU A 536 15.38 11.39 -7.59
N PHE A 537 14.62 11.85 -8.60
CA PHE A 537 14.98 11.70 -10.00
C PHE A 537 16.36 12.28 -10.32
N PHE A 538 16.64 13.52 -9.91
CA PHE A 538 17.90 14.20 -10.23
C PHE A 538 19.05 13.72 -9.37
N THR A 539 18.81 13.42 -8.10
CA THR A 539 19.83 12.89 -7.16
C THR A 539 20.36 11.54 -7.65
N LEU A 540 19.48 10.63 -8.06
CA LEU A 540 19.89 9.33 -8.60
C LEU A 540 20.66 9.44 -9.91
N ARG A 541 20.55 10.57 -10.62
CA ARG A 541 21.28 10.88 -11.87
C ARG A 541 22.47 11.80 -11.64
N LYS A 542 22.94 11.92 -10.37
CA LYS A 542 24.15 12.65 -9.96
C LYS A 542 24.13 14.15 -10.32
N ALA A 543 22.98 14.78 -10.29
CA ALA A 543 22.88 16.23 -10.32
C ALA A 543 23.24 16.84 -8.95
N ASP A 544 23.66 18.10 -8.93
CA ASP A 544 23.82 18.92 -7.74
C ASP A 544 22.47 19.56 -7.39
N VAL A 545 21.78 19.01 -6.37
CA VAL A 545 20.38 19.34 -6.07
C VAL A 545 20.26 20.23 -4.84
N ALA A 546 19.57 21.36 -4.98
CA ALA A 546 19.10 22.19 -3.88
C ALA A 546 17.57 22.26 -3.86
N MET A 547 16.99 22.25 -2.66
CA MET A 547 15.54 22.36 -2.44
C MET A 547 15.19 23.56 -1.56
N ILE A 548 14.18 24.32 -1.93
CA ILE A 548 13.69 25.50 -1.21
C ILE A 548 12.25 25.24 -0.76
N GLU A 549 12.00 25.32 0.55
CA GLU A 549 10.70 25.06 1.16
C GLU A 549 10.36 26.12 2.22
N MET A 550 9.19 26.73 2.11
CA MET A 550 8.74 27.74 3.07
C MET A 550 8.34 27.16 4.42
N MET A 551 7.98 25.88 4.47
CA MET A 551 7.64 25.19 5.73
C MET A 551 8.92 24.73 6.46
N PRO A 552 8.89 24.56 7.80
CA PRO A 552 10.04 24.10 8.57
C PRO A 552 10.33 22.59 8.43
N SER A 553 9.57 21.87 7.62
CA SER A 553 9.71 20.42 7.41
C SER A 553 9.33 20.02 6.00
N PHE A 554 9.88 18.92 5.49
CA PHE A 554 9.59 18.36 4.17
C PHE A 554 8.63 17.18 4.21
N GLY A 555 8.05 16.80 3.07
CA GLY A 555 7.29 15.57 2.88
C GLY A 555 5.99 15.49 3.67
N LYS A 556 5.33 16.61 3.97
CA LYS A 556 4.09 16.65 4.78
C LYS A 556 2.98 15.74 4.21
N ASP A 557 2.89 15.65 2.89
CA ASP A 557 1.88 14.90 2.14
C ASP A 557 2.38 13.56 1.57
N ALA A 558 3.65 13.20 1.81
CA ALA A 558 4.20 11.91 1.45
C ALA A 558 3.74 10.82 2.45
N ASP A 559 3.51 9.60 1.96
CA ASP A 559 3.22 8.44 2.80
C ASP A 559 4.45 8.00 3.64
N ILE A 560 4.20 7.18 4.67
CA ILE A 560 5.26 6.79 5.63
C ILE A 560 6.40 5.99 4.99
N VAL A 561 6.14 5.22 3.92
CA VAL A 561 7.17 4.42 3.23
C VAL A 561 8.02 5.34 2.36
N SER A 562 7.38 6.23 1.58
CA SER A 562 8.08 7.24 0.79
C SER A 562 8.93 8.18 1.65
N LYS A 563 8.42 8.60 2.82
CA LYS A 563 9.22 9.38 3.78
C LYS A 563 10.48 8.66 4.23
N SER A 564 10.40 7.35 4.50
CA SER A 564 11.56 6.54 4.88
C SER A 564 12.55 6.42 3.72
N THR A 565 12.05 6.22 2.49
CA THR A 565 12.88 6.19 1.28
C THR A 565 13.64 7.51 1.08
N PHE A 566 12.95 8.65 1.20
CA PHE A 566 13.59 9.96 1.05
C PHE A 566 14.61 10.25 2.15
N LYS A 567 14.35 9.83 3.39
CA LYS A 567 15.33 9.95 4.48
C LYS A 567 16.59 9.14 4.18
N GLU A 568 16.46 7.91 3.69
CA GLU A 568 17.58 7.07 3.29
C GLU A 568 18.37 7.71 2.13
N LEU A 569 17.69 8.24 1.13
CA LEU A 569 18.32 8.93 0.01
C LEU A 569 19.11 10.16 0.46
N LEU A 570 18.52 11.00 1.32
CA LEU A 570 19.17 12.19 1.87
C LEU A 570 20.37 11.86 2.79
N ALA A 571 20.35 10.70 3.44
CA ALA A 571 21.49 10.24 4.27
C ALA A 571 22.67 9.74 3.42
N THR A 572 22.41 9.29 2.18
CA THR A 572 23.42 8.68 1.29
C THR A 572 23.86 9.59 0.15
N HIS A 573 23.10 10.64 -0.14
CA HIS A 573 23.40 11.59 -1.22
C HIS A 573 23.28 13.03 -0.71
N PRO A 574 24.24 13.91 -1.04
CA PRO A 574 24.18 15.31 -0.65
C PRO A 574 23.05 16.03 -1.40
N VAL A 575 22.10 16.59 -0.68
CA VAL A 575 21.06 17.50 -1.18
C VAL A 575 21.01 18.72 -0.27
N ASP A 576 21.09 19.91 -0.83
CA ASP A 576 21.07 21.15 -0.05
C ASP A 576 19.63 21.56 0.26
N MET A 577 19.21 21.37 1.53
CA MET A 577 17.82 21.57 1.96
C MET A 577 17.64 22.90 2.69
N HIS A 578 16.98 23.87 2.05
CA HIS A 578 16.65 25.18 2.61
C HIS A 578 15.21 25.22 3.12
N LEU A 579 14.97 24.68 4.32
CA LEU A 579 13.65 24.73 4.98
C LEU A 579 13.41 26.10 5.64
N GLY A 580 12.14 26.52 5.79
CA GLY A 580 11.77 27.82 6.30
C GLY A 580 12.14 28.97 5.37
N THR A 581 12.36 28.68 4.07
CA THR A 581 12.86 29.62 3.05
C THR A 581 11.79 29.85 1.98
N ALA A 582 11.33 31.09 1.81
CA ALA A 582 10.25 31.46 0.93
C ALA A 582 10.76 32.08 -0.37
N LEU A 583 10.30 31.56 -1.53
CA LEU A 583 10.57 32.13 -2.84
C LEU A 583 10.01 33.57 -2.94
N GLN A 584 10.82 34.52 -3.37
CA GLN A 584 10.45 35.93 -3.55
C GLN A 584 10.40 36.35 -5.00
N LYS A 585 11.35 35.88 -5.82
CA LYS A 585 11.48 36.29 -7.23
C LYS A 585 12.08 35.14 -8.04
N VAL A 586 11.66 35.05 -9.29
CA VAL A 586 12.19 34.15 -10.31
C VAL A 586 12.94 34.96 -11.37
N CYS A 587 14.20 34.60 -11.62
CA CYS A 587 15.03 35.12 -12.69
C CYS A 587 15.35 33.99 -13.67
N PRO A 588 15.80 34.28 -14.92
CA PRO A 588 16.05 33.26 -15.94
C PRO A 588 17.08 32.18 -15.55
N ASP A 589 18.01 32.51 -14.64
CA ASP A 589 19.18 31.69 -14.27
C ASP A 589 19.30 31.46 -12.75
N LYS A 590 18.38 32.01 -11.94
CA LYS A 590 18.40 31.87 -10.47
C LYS A 590 17.05 32.12 -9.84
N PHE A 591 16.84 31.56 -8.67
CA PHE A 591 15.77 31.94 -7.75
C PHE A 591 16.31 32.89 -6.67
N ILE A 592 15.50 33.81 -6.22
CA ILE A 592 15.76 34.67 -5.06
C ILE A 592 14.76 34.25 -3.98
N ALA A 593 15.25 33.79 -2.83
CA ALA A 593 14.42 33.35 -1.73
C ALA A 593 14.91 33.93 -0.40
N SER A 594 14.02 34.03 0.57
CA SER A 594 14.31 34.66 1.87
C SER A 594 14.15 33.65 3.02
N HIS A 595 15.14 33.63 3.90
CA HIS A 595 15.10 32.93 5.17
C HIS A 595 15.24 33.95 6.30
N ASN A 596 14.27 33.99 7.24
CA ASN A 596 14.27 34.94 8.38
C ASN A 596 14.50 36.41 8.01
N GLY A 597 14.06 36.84 6.81
CA GLY A 597 14.19 38.21 6.32
C GLY A 597 15.47 38.49 5.53
N GLU A 598 16.43 37.57 5.50
CA GLU A 598 17.63 37.66 4.68
C GLU A 598 17.41 36.98 3.33
N SER A 599 17.66 37.69 2.24
CA SER A 599 17.50 37.17 0.86
C SER A 599 18.80 36.56 0.37
N ALA A 600 18.69 35.40 -0.28
CA ALA A 600 19.80 34.70 -0.93
C ALA A 600 19.44 34.36 -2.39
N GLU A 601 20.47 34.21 -3.22
CA GLU A 601 20.37 33.82 -4.61
C GLU A 601 20.74 32.34 -4.77
N TYR A 602 19.93 31.61 -5.55
CA TYR A 602 20.10 30.20 -5.85
C TYR A 602 20.23 29.98 -7.36
N PRO A 603 21.46 30.03 -7.90
CA PRO A 603 21.68 29.84 -9.34
C PRO A 603 21.51 28.39 -9.75
N PHE A 604 21.00 28.14 -10.96
CA PHE A 604 20.73 26.81 -11.49
C PHE A 604 20.99 26.69 -13.01
N ASP A 605 21.22 25.46 -13.46
CA ASP A 605 21.06 25.05 -14.86
C ASP A 605 19.57 24.73 -15.15
N TYR A 606 18.88 24.09 -14.18
CA TYR A 606 17.46 23.76 -14.27
C TYR A 606 16.72 24.17 -12.99
N GLY A 607 15.61 24.88 -13.14
CA GLY A 607 14.71 25.29 -12.05
C GLY A 607 13.36 24.58 -12.14
N PHE A 608 12.86 24.02 -11.03
CA PHE A 608 11.56 23.33 -11.00
C PHE A 608 10.61 23.93 -9.98
N ILE A 609 9.36 24.16 -10.42
CA ILE A 609 8.29 24.73 -9.59
C ILE A 609 7.33 23.60 -9.18
N CYS A 610 7.45 23.16 -7.91
CA CYS A 610 6.68 22.07 -7.31
C CYS A 610 5.81 22.57 -6.13
N MET A 611 5.19 23.74 -6.26
CA MET A 611 4.42 24.42 -5.20
C MET A 611 3.01 23.86 -5.01
N GLY A 612 2.65 22.77 -5.71
CA GLY A 612 1.35 22.12 -5.65
C GLY A 612 0.51 22.33 -6.91
N LEU A 613 -0.74 21.88 -6.83
CA LEU A 613 -1.71 21.90 -7.94
C LEU A 613 -2.98 22.63 -7.51
N VAL A 614 -3.69 23.22 -8.46
CA VAL A 614 -5.03 23.79 -8.29
C VAL A 614 -6.00 23.16 -9.29
N PRO A 615 -7.32 23.08 -9.00
CA PRO A 615 -8.31 22.60 -9.95
C PRO A 615 -8.24 23.36 -11.29
N ASP A 616 -8.34 22.61 -12.40
CA ASP A 616 -8.42 23.21 -13.74
C ASP A 616 -9.88 23.41 -14.14
N ILE A 617 -10.50 24.44 -13.56
CA ILE A 617 -11.87 24.86 -13.83
C ILE A 617 -11.83 26.29 -14.32
N PRO A 618 -12.48 26.63 -15.46
CA PRO A 618 -12.72 27.99 -15.87
C PRO A 618 -13.54 28.76 -14.82
N ALA A 619 -13.34 30.08 -14.75
CA ALA A 619 -14.01 30.92 -13.74
C ALA A 619 -15.55 30.91 -13.87
N ASP A 620 -16.05 30.75 -15.10
CA ASP A 620 -17.49 30.67 -15.44
C ASP A 620 -18.06 29.25 -15.36
N ASP A 621 -17.24 28.24 -15.13
CA ASP A 621 -17.58 26.79 -15.09
C ASP A 621 -18.74 26.43 -16.06
N PRO A 622 -18.48 26.40 -17.39
CA PRO A 622 -19.53 26.26 -18.38
C PRO A 622 -20.32 24.98 -18.27
N PHE A 623 -19.73 23.93 -17.68
CA PHE A 623 -20.35 22.61 -17.50
C PHE A 623 -21.33 22.63 -16.33
N LYS A 624 -20.95 23.28 -15.23
CA LYS A 624 -21.83 23.49 -14.08
C LYS A 624 -23.03 24.35 -14.48
N THR A 625 -22.78 25.47 -15.18
CA THR A 625 -23.82 26.35 -15.68
C THR A 625 -24.81 25.62 -16.58
N TYR A 626 -24.31 24.79 -17.51
CA TYR A 626 -25.18 23.96 -18.37
C TYR A 626 -26.06 23.03 -17.54
N ALA A 627 -25.48 22.32 -16.59
CA ALA A 627 -26.21 21.38 -15.74
C ALA A 627 -27.31 22.06 -14.92
N GLU A 628 -27.02 23.23 -14.35
CA GLU A 628 -28.00 24.06 -13.61
C GLU A 628 -29.15 24.52 -14.53
N GLU A 629 -28.85 24.99 -15.77
CA GLU A 629 -29.84 25.36 -16.77
C GLU A 629 -30.76 24.19 -17.17
N GLN A 630 -30.22 22.98 -17.21
CA GLN A 630 -31.00 21.78 -17.57
C GLN A 630 -31.63 21.04 -16.37
N GLY A 631 -31.33 21.46 -15.15
CA GLY A 631 -31.84 20.82 -13.91
C GLY A 631 -31.33 19.39 -13.69
N ILE A 632 -30.12 19.05 -14.17
CA ILE A 632 -29.52 17.72 -14.05
C ILE A 632 -28.42 17.70 -12.99
N PRO A 633 -28.18 16.53 -12.33
CA PRO A 633 -27.07 16.36 -11.39
C PRO A 633 -25.71 16.65 -12.03
N PHE A 634 -24.91 17.44 -11.34
CA PHE A 634 -23.53 17.77 -11.71
C PHE A 634 -22.56 17.56 -10.55
N CYS A 635 -21.37 17.04 -10.85
CA CYS A 635 -20.31 16.93 -9.86
C CYS A 635 -18.93 17.01 -10.52
N ASN A 636 -18.04 17.82 -9.92
CA ASN A 636 -16.62 17.76 -10.21
C ASN A 636 -15.97 16.54 -9.54
N LEU A 637 -15.13 15.80 -10.26
CA LEU A 637 -14.44 14.59 -9.78
C LEU A 637 -12.93 14.78 -9.68
N GLY A 638 -12.31 14.08 -8.71
CA GLY A 638 -10.86 14.07 -8.56
C GLY A 638 -10.27 15.46 -8.37
N ASN A 639 -9.19 15.77 -9.07
CA ASN A 639 -8.46 17.03 -8.93
C ASN A 639 -9.26 18.26 -9.40
N SER A 640 -10.27 18.11 -10.24
CA SER A 640 -11.17 19.21 -10.58
C SER A 640 -12.11 19.62 -9.44
N ARG A 641 -12.39 18.70 -8.48
CA ARG A 641 -13.12 19.02 -7.26
C ARG A 641 -12.19 19.58 -6.17
N LYS A 642 -11.12 18.86 -5.90
CA LYS A 642 -10.09 19.21 -4.93
C LYS A 642 -8.83 18.44 -5.29
N THR A 643 -7.73 19.15 -5.41
CA THR A 643 -6.42 18.52 -5.66
C THR A 643 -6.03 17.57 -4.54
N GLY A 644 -5.47 16.42 -4.90
CA GLY A 644 -5.14 15.37 -3.95
C GLY A 644 -4.56 14.13 -4.63
N GLN A 645 -4.64 13.02 -3.93
CA GLN A 645 -4.10 11.73 -4.36
C GLN A 645 -5.13 10.96 -5.22
N ILE A 646 -4.65 10.03 -6.05
CA ILE A 646 -5.48 9.20 -6.95
C ILE A 646 -6.64 8.52 -6.20
N ILE A 647 -6.42 8.07 -4.96
CA ILE A 647 -7.43 7.39 -4.13
C ILE A 647 -8.73 8.19 -4.00
N HIS A 648 -8.64 9.50 -3.81
CA HIS A 648 -9.83 10.34 -3.67
C HIS A 648 -10.64 10.40 -4.97
N GLY A 649 -9.94 10.48 -6.10
CA GLY A 649 -10.57 10.48 -7.42
C GLY A 649 -11.23 9.15 -7.76
N THR A 650 -10.58 8.04 -7.44
CA THR A 650 -11.10 6.69 -7.68
C THR A 650 -12.36 6.43 -6.86
N GLU A 651 -12.38 6.84 -5.59
CA GLU A 651 -13.56 6.68 -4.74
C GLU A 651 -14.72 7.57 -5.16
N LEU A 652 -14.44 8.83 -5.53
CA LEU A 652 -15.49 9.72 -6.07
C LEU A 652 -16.06 9.17 -7.38
N GLY A 653 -15.21 8.62 -8.27
CA GLY A 653 -15.67 7.98 -9.50
C GLY A 653 -16.60 6.78 -9.24
N ARG A 654 -16.30 5.96 -8.23
CA ARG A 654 -17.16 4.83 -7.84
C ARG A 654 -18.49 5.30 -7.24
N ASN A 655 -18.53 6.44 -6.57
CA ASN A 655 -19.73 6.97 -5.92
C ASN A 655 -20.83 7.43 -6.90
N ILE A 656 -20.60 7.37 -8.21
CA ILE A 656 -21.65 7.64 -9.23
C ILE A 656 -22.88 6.74 -9.03
N VAL A 657 -22.72 5.54 -8.47
CA VAL A 657 -23.83 4.63 -8.13
C VAL A 657 -24.85 5.32 -7.21
N ALA A 658 -24.37 6.07 -6.21
CA ALA A 658 -25.25 6.83 -5.33
C ALA A 658 -25.97 7.97 -6.07
N THR A 659 -25.33 8.62 -7.04
CA THR A 659 -25.99 9.66 -7.85
C THR A 659 -27.08 9.04 -8.75
N ILE A 660 -26.82 7.88 -9.32
CA ILE A 660 -27.81 7.13 -10.12
C ILE A 660 -29.03 6.74 -9.27
N ASP A 661 -28.77 6.28 -8.03
CA ASP A 661 -29.81 5.94 -7.06
C ASP A 661 -30.67 7.17 -6.69
N MET A 662 -30.04 8.32 -6.41
CA MET A 662 -30.74 9.58 -6.08
C MET A 662 -31.71 10.06 -7.16
N ILE A 663 -31.49 9.73 -8.44
CA ILE A 663 -32.40 10.07 -9.53
C ILE A 663 -33.40 8.94 -9.85
N GLY A 664 -33.55 7.96 -8.96
CA GLY A 664 -34.45 6.82 -9.15
C GLY A 664 -34.01 5.91 -10.30
N GLY A 665 -32.70 5.72 -10.46
CA GLY A 665 -32.15 4.87 -11.53
C GLY A 665 -32.23 3.37 -11.23
N PHE A 666 -32.39 2.97 -9.96
CA PHE A 666 -32.53 1.58 -9.54
C PHE A 666 -33.94 1.30 -9.00
N ASP A 667 -34.34 0.04 -8.99
CA ASP A 667 -35.54 -0.39 -8.26
C ASP A 667 -35.30 -0.25 -6.75
N ALA A 668 -36.37 0.16 -6.00
CA ALA A 668 -36.35 0.34 -4.56
C ALA A 668 -36.12 -0.97 -3.79
#